data_b215c34c95a3d16e742492ea30a0d193
#
_entry.id   b215c34c95a3d16e742492ea30a0d193
#
_cell.length_a   1.000
_cell.length_b   1.000
_cell.length_c   1.000
_cell.angle_alpha   90.00
_cell.angle_beta   90.00
_cell.angle_gamma   90.00
#
_symmetry.space_group_name_H-M   'P 1'
#
loop_
_entity.id
_entity.type
_entity.pdbx_description
1 polymer ?
#
loop_
_entity_poly.entity_id
_entity_poly.type
_entity_poly.pdbx_seq_one_letter_code
_entity_poly.pdbx_strand_id
1 'polypeptide(L)'
;MKTPLLIAAIFFSGLTFAQEKKSDTLQTKKIEEVVLTKQVFKKQSDRFVYDVAASSVTKGNTTFDLLKQTPLLSTTDDKTLKIAGKNSALIYINGRKTNMDPESLTQFLKNTPAENIQKIEVITVPGSEFQVESSDGIINIVLKKKMSDGLSGNMRMSNSQNKYNGSSASFSTNYRKDKLGISANLYGGENIDAQHYVLRNGNDSSSNESTGNIDDPNQYIGGYLNLDYQLTEKSNLALSWNSNANKSYNSTVNLFNTIRSFDKKTQSYITNYTNSRNNEDARSYNNSVNLNYELKTDSLGSKLNANAAYLNYRRFQFTNNKTYLSDANGTDGLLSQTIDQNLPQIINNFSGTVDYIQKFKNDFTVAIGGNFNKTKTDNDTQNITDVSGKDIEFAPNHFIYDENIYGAYLTLEKKFSDKFSGKVGTRYEITNSLGTSDNAAPEYRKIERDYHNVLPYLSFNYAINAKNNVSYAFSSRMRRPSFWELNPVRNILTEDNYTQNNPFVKASSTYSHELTYMFKNSYFLILSHSLFKDKITQVPLQRDILKERRDELGNVVLDPDTNLPIKDSYKQLRYIRTNFGDKQEMSAMVGIQKTFFNQYLTMNFNVGLQRNVNDGSLSVDPTSGDVFPTYENKVSSTSILIQTNNTIRLDKKKTWFLGINYFYVDKQQIELGMLKDLMSLDISIKKNWNDWTFALNLEDVLRTNIVEIEDSQANGNYNYVKNDQYNRGGTFSITYNFGNQKVKKMRDINGASDAIKSRTR
;
A
#
# COMPACT_ATOMS: atom_id res chain seq x y z
N MET A 1 -19.91 -20.25 -11.88
CA MET A 1 -20.97 -19.24 -11.64
C MET A 1 -22.15 -19.72 -10.76
N LYS A 2 -22.09 -20.76 -9.95
CA LYS A 2 -23.24 -21.23 -9.12
C LYS A 2 -23.00 -21.20 -7.60
N THR A 3 -21.82 -20.86 -7.13
CA THR A 3 -21.47 -20.97 -5.71
C THR A 3 -21.64 -19.69 -4.87
N PRO A 4 -21.53 -18.45 -5.35
CA PRO A 4 -21.66 -17.27 -4.47
C PRO A 4 -23.11 -16.95 -4.06
N LEU A 5 -24.12 -17.37 -4.82
CA LEU A 5 -25.53 -17.15 -4.48
C LEU A 5 -26.02 -18.00 -3.30
N LEU A 6 -25.44 -19.18 -3.10
CA LEU A 6 -25.84 -20.10 -2.03
C LEU A 6 -25.38 -19.61 -0.64
N ILE A 7 -24.23 -18.97 -0.54
CA ILE A 7 -23.71 -18.43 0.72
C ILE A 7 -24.52 -17.17 1.15
N ALA A 8 -24.95 -16.34 0.20
CA ALA A 8 -25.82 -15.20 0.50
C ALA A 8 -27.21 -15.65 0.95
N ALA A 9 -27.74 -16.76 0.41
CA ALA A 9 -29.04 -17.30 0.80
C ALA A 9 -29.06 -17.87 2.22
N ILE A 10 -27.97 -18.48 2.70
CA ILE A 10 -27.86 -19.03 4.06
C ILE A 10 -27.85 -17.92 5.11
N PHE A 11 -27.28 -16.73 4.81
CA PHE A 11 -27.31 -15.60 5.73
C PHE A 11 -28.66 -14.88 5.80
N PHE A 12 -29.49 -14.94 4.75
CA PHE A 12 -30.80 -14.29 4.72
C PHE A 12 -31.92 -15.17 5.34
N SER A 13 -31.79 -16.49 5.27
CA SER A 13 -32.79 -17.41 5.82
C SER A 13 -32.84 -17.49 7.36
N GLY A 14 -31.81 -16.98 8.06
CA GLY A 14 -31.78 -16.91 9.52
C GLY A 14 -32.57 -15.74 10.14
N LEU A 15 -33.14 -14.83 9.36
CA LEU A 15 -33.80 -13.62 9.87
C LEU A 15 -35.32 -13.70 9.98
N THR A 16 -35.94 -14.83 9.66
CA THR A 16 -37.41 -14.95 9.59
C THR A 16 -38.10 -15.62 10.80
N PHE A 17 -37.38 -15.99 11.85
CA PHE A 17 -37.99 -16.61 13.05
C PHE A 17 -37.74 -15.82 14.32
N ALA A 18 -38.48 -14.74 14.53
CA ALA A 18 -38.75 -14.19 15.86
C ALA A 18 -40.05 -13.36 15.83
N GLN A 19 -41.21 -14.03 15.82
CA GLN A 19 -42.48 -13.43 16.25
C GLN A 19 -42.64 -13.67 17.75
N GLU A 20 -42.47 -12.62 18.54
CA GLU A 20 -42.75 -12.63 19.97
C GLU A 20 -44.26 -12.57 20.21
N LYS A 21 -44.75 -13.52 21.01
CA LYS A 21 -46.09 -13.56 21.56
C LYS A 21 -46.23 -12.48 22.65
N LYS A 22 -47.14 -11.55 22.48
CA LYS A 22 -47.56 -10.60 23.54
C LYS A 22 -48.22 -11.35 24.71
N SER A 23 -47.69 -11.21 25.91
CA SER A 23 -48.42 -11.45 27.16
C SER A 23 -48.60 -10.12 27.89
N ASP A 24 -49.85 -9.76 28.11
CA ASP A 24 -50.26 -8.65 28.97
C ASP A 24 -49.96 -8.98 30.44
N THR A 25 -49.18 -8.13 31.11
CA THR A 25 -49.34 -7.90 32.57
C THR A 25 -48.51 -6.66 33.01
N LEU A 26 -49.26 -5.70 33.58
CA LEU A 26 -48.91 -4.70 34.61
C LEU A 26 -47.67 -3.80 34.39
N GLN A 27 -48.00 -2.52 34.23
CA GLN A 27 -47.06 -1.38 34.18
C GLN A 27 -46.34 -1.19 35.53
N THR A 28 -45.09 -1.62 35.60
CA THR A 28 -44.10 -0.99 36.47
C THR A 28 -43.28 -0.04 35.61
N LYS A 29 -43.27 1.27 35.92
CA LYS A 29 -42.34 2.24 35.32
C LYS A 29 -40.91 1.79 35.64
N LYS A 30 -40.30 1.00 34.74
CA LYS A 30 -38.85 0.82 34.71
C LYS A 30 -38.23 2.13 34.19
N ILE A 31 -37.47 2.79 35.05
CA ILE A 31 -36.48 3.81 34.61
C ILE A 31 -35.61 3.07 33.63
N GLU A 32 -35.69 3.41 32.35
CA GLU A 32 -34.74 2.92 31.34
C GLU A 32 -33.35 3.42 31.76
N GLU A 33 -32.53 2.48 32.19
CA GLU A 33 -31.11 2.71 32.38
C GLU A 33 -30.56 3.16 31.03
N VAL A 34 -30.25 4.46 30.91
CA VAL A 34 -29.58 5.01 29.72
C VAL A 34 -28.19 4.47 29.73
N VAL A 35 -28.02 3.27 29.19
CA VAL A 35 -26.68 2.72 28.87
C VAL A 35 -26.10 3.59 27.78
N LEU A 36 -25.26 4.53 28.15
CA LEU A 36 -24.42 5.31 27.23
C LEU A 36 -23.44 4.34 26.54
N THR A 37 -23.91 3.64 25.52
CA THR A 37 -23.06 2.83 24.66
C THR A 37 -22.16 3.78 23.86
N LYS A 38 -20.88 3.82 24.22
CA LYS A 38 -19.88 4.59 23.51
C LYS A 38 -19.86 4.13 22.04
N GLN A 39 -20.12 5.06 21.11
CA GLN A 39 -20.15 4.75 19.68
C GLN A 39 -18.74 4.36 19.21
N VAL A 40 -18.60 3.14 18.69
CA VAL A 40 -17.33 2.61 18.19
C VAL A 40 -16.95 3.24 16.84
N PHE A 41 -17.95 3.59 16.01
CA PHE A 41 -17.76 4.17 14.68
C PHE A 41 -18.60 5.43 14.50
N LYS A 42 -18.01 6.49 13.96
CA LYS A 42 -18.70 7.77 13.72
C LYS A 42 -18.08 8.52 12.55
N LYS A 43 -18.89 9.30 11.82
CA LYS A 43 -18.45 10.29 10.83
C LYS A 43 -18.20 11.63 11.53
N GLN A 44 -17.08 12.25 11.23
CA GLN A 44 -16.78 13.67 11.45
C GLN A 44 -16.87 14.41 10.11
N SER A 45 -16.66 15.72 10.09
CA SER A 45 -16.81 16.53 8.87
C SER A 45 -16.00 15.96 7.67
N ASP A 46 -14.76 15.54 7.89
CA ASP A 46 -13.82 15.14 6.86
C ASP A 46 -13.32 13.69 6.99
N ARG A 47 -13.73 12.95 8.04
CA ARG A 47 -13.20 11.60 8.32
C ARG A 47 -14.19 10.69 9.01
N PHE A 48 -13.96 9.39 8.85
CA PHE A 48 -14.57 8.37 9.68
C PHE A 48 -13.64 8.04 10.85
N VAL A 49 -14.19 7.87 12.04
CA VAL A 49 -13.41 7.55 13.25
C VAL A 49 -13.89 6.23 13.82
N TYR A 50 -12.97 5.26 13.91
CA TYR A 50 -13.15 4.00 14.60
C TYR A 50 -12.48 4.06 15.97
N ASP A 51 -13.26 4.09 17.06
CA ASP A 51 -12.77 4.15 18.46
C ASP A 51 -12.35 2.75 18.90
N VAL A 52 -11.05 2.45 18.77
CA VAL A 52 -10.46 1.16 19.12
C VAL A 52 -10.55 0.88 20.61
N ALA A 53 -10.48 1.91 21.45
CA ALA A 53 -10.59 1.74 22.90
C ALA A 53 -12.00 1.32 23.35
N ALA A 54 -13.02 1.58 22.53
CA ALA A 54 -14.39 1.13 22.76
C ALA A 54 -14.70 -0.23 22.11
N SER A 55 -13.79 -0.75 21.28
CA SER A 55 -13.96 -2.02 20.56
C SER A 55 -13.58 -3.22 21.42
N SER A 56 -14.38 -4.28 21.34
CA SER A 56 -14.12 -5.55 22.06
C SER A 56 -13.04 -6.42 21.38
N VAL A 57 -12.63 -6.06 20.16
CA VAL A 57 -11.74 -6.90 19.33
C VAL A 57 -10.26 -6.52 19.42
N THR A 58 -9.90 -5.54 20.22
CA THR A 58 -8.54 -4.97 20.26
C THR A 58 -7.52 -5.93 20.83
N LYS A 59 -7.84 -6.60 21.94
CA LYS A 59 -6.87 -7.37 22.73
C LYS A 59 -6.35 -8.59 21.96
N GLY A 60 -5.01 -8.69 21.81
CA GLY A 60 -4.32 -9.80 21.16
C GLY A 60 -4.26 -9.77 19.64
N ASN A 61 -4.81 -8.76 18.99
CA ASN A 61 -4.60 -8.50 17.57
C ASN A 61 -3.34 -7.65 17.34
N THR A 62 -2.77 -7.75 16.16
CA THR A 62 -1.80 -6.76 15.69
C THR A 62 -2.53 -5.49 15.22
N THR A 63 -1.79 -4.41 15.04
CA THR A 63 -2.34 -3.21 14.40
C THR A 63 -2.83 -3.53 12.98
N PHE A 64 -2.12 -4.38 12.24
CA PHE A 64 -2.52 -4.80 10.90
C PHE A 64 -3.85 -5.57 10.91
N ASP A 65 -4.03 -6.56 11.82
CA ASP A 65 -5.29 -7.29 11.98
C ASP A 65 -6.44 -6.37 12.36
N LEU A 66 -6.18 -5.37 13.19
CA LEU A 66 -7.17 -4.36 13.57
C LEU A 66 -7.58 -3.49 12.38
N LEU A 67 -6.62 -3.11 11.53
CA LEU A 67 -6.88 -2.34 10.30
C LEU A 67 -7.70 -3.16 9.30
N LYS A 68 -7.43 -4.45 9.13
CA LYS A 68 -8.28 -5.36 8.33
C LYS A 68 -9.73 -5.38 8.83
N GLN A 69 -9.95 -5.22 10.13
CA GLN A 69 -11.29 -5.20 10.75
C GLN A 69 -11.91 -3.80 10.82
N THR A 70 -11.16 -2.75 10.48
CA THR A 70 -11.67 -1.37 10.50
C THR A 70 -12.61 -1.14 9.32
N PRO A 71 -13.78 -0.50 9.53
CA PRO A 71 -14.69 -0.18 8.45
C PRO A 71 -14.01 0.61 7.33
N LEU A 72 -14.39 0.35 6.09
CA LEU A 72 -13.84 0.98 4.88
C LEU A 72 -12.40 0.60 4.54
N LEU A 73 -11.73 -0.26 5.30
CA LEU A 73 -10.38 -0.71 4.98
C LEU A 73 -10.38 -2.12 4.44
N SER A 74 -9.50 -2.39 3.49
CA SER A 74 -9.30 -3.70 2.86
C SER A 74 -7.83 -3.94 2.56
N THR A 75 -7.48 -5.20 2.35
CA THR A 75 -6.19 -5.63 1.79
C THR A 75 -6.43 -6.81 0.86
N THR A 76 -5.66 -6.90 -0.20
CA THR A 76 -5.75 -7.99 -1.20
C THR A 76 -4.53 -8.91 -1.16
N ASP A 77 -3.44 -8.47 -0.55
CA ASP A 77 -2.13 -9.11 -0.57
C ASP A 77 -1.49 -9.27 0.81
N ASP A 78 -2.27 -9.01 1.90
CA ASP A 78 -1.79 -8.98 3.27
C ASP A 78 -0.54 -8.08 3.52
N LYS A 79 -0.25 -7.19 2.57
CA LYS A 79 0.85 -6.22 2.63
C LYS A 79 0.33 -4.79 2.49
N THR A 80 -0.55 -4.56 1.52
CA THR A 80 -1.03 -3.22 1.15
C THR A 80 -2.41 -2.95 1.72
N LEU A 81 -2.55 -1.91 2.53
CA LEU A 81 -3.85 -1.44 3.04
C LEU A 81 -4.46 -0.45 2.06
N LYS A 82 -5.75 -0.63 1.79
CA LYS A 82 -6.53 0.20 0.88
C LYS A 82 -7.78 0.71 1.57
N ILE A 83 -8.26 1.88 1.15
CA ILE A 83 -9.64 2.30 1.46
C ILE A 83 -10.54 1.63 0.44
N ALA A 84 -11.64 1.03 0.88
CA ALA A 84 -12.57 0.30 0.04
C ALA A 84 -13.06 1.17 -1.14
N GLY A 85 -12.94 0.65 -2.35
CA GLY A 85 -13.23 1.38 -3.59
C GLY A 85 -12.08 2.28 -4.08
N LYS A 86 -10.88 2.22 -3.46
CA LYS A 86 -9.68 2.97 -3.88
C LYS A 86 -8.48 2.04 -4.07
N ASN A 87 -7.49 2.49 -4.83
CA ASN A 87 -6.34 1.64 -5.20
C ASN A 87 -5.30 1.52 -4.10
N SER A 88 -5.15 2.56 -3.25
CA SER A 88 -4.18 2.59 -2.16
C SER A 88 -4.68 3.50 -1.02
N ALA A 89 -3.89 3.61 0.06
CA ALA A 89 -4.07 4.61 1.08
C ALA A 89 -2.72 4.97 1.69
N LEU A 90 -2.52 6.23 2.07
CA LEU A 90 -1.38 6.61 2.88
C LEU A 90 -1.64 6.31 4.35
N ILE A 91 -0.67 5.67 4.99
CA ILE A 91 -0.73 5.39 6.42
C ILE A 91 -0.11 6.55 7.18
N TYR A 92 -0.89 7.11 8.09
CA TYR A 92 -0.48 8.12 9.05
C TYR A 92 -0.47 7.53 10.46
N ILE A 93 0.47 7.92 11.28
CA ILE A 93 0.51 7.60 12.71
C ILE A 93 0.47 8.91 13.48
N ASN A 94 -0.53 9.08 14.35
CA ASN A 94 -0.76 10.30 15.13
C ASN A 94 -0.87 11.57 14.27
N GLY A 95 -1.59 11.49 13.16
CA GLY A 95 -1.79 12.62 12.25
C GLY A 95 -0.67 12.83 11.25
N ARG A 96 0.23 11.86 11.09
CA ARG A 96 1.43 11.95 10.24
C ARG A 96 1.56 10.76 9.33
N LYS A 97 2.00 11.02 8.10
CA LYS A 97 2.45 10.01 7.18
C LYS A 97 3.59 9.21 7.82
N THR A 98 3.53 7.89 7.70
CA THR A 98 4.59 7.03 8.23
C THR A 98 5.89 7.22 7.47
N ASN A 99 6.98 7.13 8.22
CA ASN A 99 8.33 7.33 7.73
C ASN A 99 9.02 6.01 7.35
N MET A 100 8.25 4.96 7.15
CA MET A 100 8.73 3.63 6.82
C MET A 100 8.52 3.39 5.33
N ASP A 101 9.44 2.67 4.69
CA ASP A 101 9.16 2.08 3.40
C ASP A 101 7.99 1.09 3.53
N PRO A 102 7.32 0.69 2.43
CA PRO A 102 6.12 -0.13 2.51
C PRO A 102 6.33 -1.46 3.23
N GLU A 103 7.49 -2.09 3.08
CA GLU A 103 7.80 -3.35 3.74
C GLU A 103 8.00 -3.16 5.25
N SER A 104 8.86 -2.22 5.65
CA SER A 104 9.08 -1.86 7.06
C SER A 104 7.79 -1.41 7.74
N LEU A 105 6.90 -0.69 7.04
CA LEU A 105 5.59 -0.30 7.55
C LEU A 105 4.71 -1.52 7.80
N THR A 106 4.66 -2.45 6.87
CA THR A 106 3.89 -3.69 7.01
C THR A 106 4.40 -4.50 8.20
N GLN A 107 5.71 -4.65 8.33
CA GLN A 107 6.32 -5.33 9.48
C GLN A 107 6.03 -4.59 10.79
N PHE A 108 6.12 -3.27 10.81
CA PHE A 108 5.73 -2.46 11.97
C PHE A 108 4.27 -2.70 12.38
N LEU A 109 3.33 -2.68 11.43
CA LEU A 109 1.91 -2.87 11.69
C LEU A 109 1.59 -4.30 12.15
N LYS A 110 2.23 -5.31 11.56
CA LYS A 110 2.09 -6.73 11.94
C LYS A 110 2.72 -7.05 13.30
N ASN A 111 3.69 -6.25 13.75
CA ASN A 111 4.37 -6.45 15.03
C ASN A 111 3.96 -5.45 16.11
N THR A 112 3.16 -4.43 15.80
CA THR A 112 2.62 -3.50 16.79
C THR A 112 1.28 -4.03 17.32
N PRO A 113 1.14 -4.28 18.63
CA PRO A 113 -0.13 -4.72 19.22
C PRO A 113 -1.25 -3.69 19.05
N ALA A 114 -2.45 -4.17 18.73
CA ALA A 114 -3.64 -3.32 18.58
C ALA A 114 -4.02 -2.59 19.88
N GLU A 115 -3.62 -3.11 21.02
CA GLU A 115 -3.79 -2.48 22.33
C GLU A 115 -3.09 -1.12 22.43
N ASN A 116 -2.08 -0.87 21.61
CA ASN A 116 -1.40 0.40 21.55
C ASN A 116 -2.18 1.47 20.76
N ILE A 117 -3.29 1.10 20.10
CA ILE A 117 -4.09 2.00 19.28
C ILE A 117 -5.24 2.57 20.09
N GLN A 118 -5.47 3.89 19.99
CA GLN A 118 -6.61 4.58 20.58
C GLN A 118 -7.80 4.61 19.62
N LYS A 119 -7.55 5.05 18.38
CA LYS A 119 -8.54 5.15 17.30
C LYS A 119 -7.86 5.05 15.95
N ILE A 120 -8.65 4.70 14.94
CA ILE A 120 -8.27 4.77 13.54
C ILE A 120 -9.17 5.80 12.87
N GLU A 121 -8.57 6.71 12.10
CA GLU A 121 -9.30 7.70 11.31
C GLU A 121 -9.11 7.37 9.84
N VAL A 122 -10.21 7.18 9.12
CA VAL A 122 -10.21 6.94 7.67
C VAL A 122 -10.65 8.23 6.99
N ILE A 123 -9.75 8.86 6.25
CA ILE A 123 -9.94 10.13 5.57
C ILE A 123 -9.98 9.84 4.08
N THR A 124 -11.16 9.70 3.55
CA THR A 124 -11.40 9.31 2.16
C THR A 124 -11.07 10.44 1.17
N VAL A 125 -11.28 11.69 1.60
CA VAL A 125 -10.98 12.90 0.81
C VAL A 125 -10.18 13.86 1.70
N PRO A 126 -8.83 13.82 1.69
CA PRO A 126 -7.99 14.62 2.58
C PRO A 126 -8.04 16.12 2.28
N GLY A 127 -8.03 16.96 3.33
CA GLY A 127 -8.02 18.43 3.27
C GLY A 127 -6.65 19.03 2.90
N SER A 128 -6.62 20.37 2.74
CA SER A 128 -5.41 21.12 2.32
C SER A 128 -4.27 21.09 3.33
N GLU A 129 -4.55 20.80 4.60
CA GLU A 129 -3.58 20.64 5.68
C GLU A 129 -2.73 19.38 5.57
N PHE A 130 -3.19 18.37 4.79
CA PHE A 130 -2.42 17.17 4.53
C PHE A 130 -1.52 17.35 3.32
N GLN A 131 -0.37 16.68 3.34
CA GLN A 131 0.54 16.67 2.21
C GLN A 131 -0.13 16.03 0.98
N VAL A 132 0.19 16.54 -0.22
CA VAL A 132 -0.60 16.32 -1.44
C VAL A 132 -0.46 14.93 -2.08
N GLU A 133 0.48 14.12 -1.67
CA GLU A 133 0.88 12.88 -2.37
C GLU A 133 -0.13 11.72 -2.25
N SER A 134 -1.29 11.93 -1.62
CA SER A 134 -2.31 10.89 -1.49
C SER A 134 -3.57 11.22 -2.28
N SER A 135 -3.67 10.69 -3.48
CA SER A 135 -4.91 10.70 -4.25
C SER A 135 -5.98 9.76 -3.68
N ASP A 136 -5.57 8.70 -2.98
CA ASP A 136 -6.45 7.59 -2.60
C ASP A 136 -6.90 7.63 -1.14
N GLY A 137 -6.55 8.67 -0.40
CA GLY A 137 -6.98 8.89 0.98
C GLY A 137 -5.92 8.54 2.03
N ILE A 138 -6.30 8.71 3.30
CA ILE A 138 -5.40 8.56 4.45
C ILE A 138 -6.04 7.64 5.50
N ILE A 139 -5.24 6.72 6.03
CA ILE A 139 -5.55 5.93 7.23
C ILE A 139 -4.67 6.45 8.36
N ASN A 140 -5.25 7.19 9.30
CA ASN A 140 -4.52 7.73 10.43
C ASN A 140 -4.69 6.87 11.69
N ILE A 141 -3.61 6.24 12.11
CA ILE A 141 -3.54 5.39 13.31
C ILE A 141 -3.15 6.27 14.49
N VAL A 142 -4.05 6.49 15.42
CA VAL A 142 -3.79 7.28 16.63
C VAL A 142 -3.43 6.33 17.77
N LEU A 143 -2.19 6.40 18.20
CA LEU A 143 -1.68 5.57 19.29
C LEU A 143 -2.24 6.00 20.64
N LYS A 144 -2.40 5.06 21.58
CA LYS A 144 -2.75 5.35 22.97
C LYS A 144 -1.59 6.04 23.66
N LYS A 145 -1.92 6.94 24.57
CA LYS A 145 -1.02 7.70 25.40
C LYS A 145 -1.24 7.43 26.88
N LYS A 146 -0.20 7.06 27.61
CA LYS A 146 -0.29 6.91 29.06
C LYS A 146 -0.42 8.27 29.73
N MET A 147 -1.40 8.42 30.64
CA MET A 147 -1.73 9.67 31.33
C MET A 147 -1.38 9.67 32.82
N SER A 148 -1.29 8.49 33.41
CA SER A 148 -0.84 8.33 34.80
C SER A 148 0.63 7.93 34.82
N ASP A 149 1.35 8.35 35.83
CA ASP A 149 2.70 7.89 36.08
C ASP A 149 2.78 6.38 36.19
N GLY A 150 3.89 5.81 35.75
CA GLY A 150 4.15 4.40 35.79
C GLY A 150 4.58 3.80 34.45
N LEU A 151 4.75 2.50 34.44
CA LEU A 151 5.19 1.67 33.30
C LEU A 151 4.05 0.78 32.82
N SER A 152 3.95 0.59 31.50
CA SER A 152 3.11 -0.45 30.88
C SER A 152 3.71 -0.87 29.57
N GLY A 153 3.39 -2.08 29.12
CA GLY A 153 3.90 -2.58 27.85
C GLY A 153 3.34 -3.95 27.52
N ASN A 154 3.92 -4.53 26.49
CA ASN A 154 3.61 -5.89 26.04
C ASN A 154 4.82 -6.53 25.37
N MET A 155 4.83 -7.86 25.39
CA MET A 155 5.72 -8.73 24.64
C MET A 155 4.87 -9.62 23.76
N ARG A 156 5.23 -9.79 22.51
CA ARG A 156 4.54 -10.67 21.56
C ARG A 156 5.56 -11.58 20.88
N MET A 157 5.21 -12.83 20.71
CA MET A 157 5.90 -13.79 19.85
C MET A 157 4.87 -14.38 18.89
N SER A 158 5.25 -14.59 17.65
CA SER A 158 4.41 -15.25 16.66
C SER A 158 5.22 -16.16 15.76
N ASN A 159 4.58 -17.24 15.32
CA ASN A 159 5.09 -18.15 14.33
C ASN A 159 4.01 -18.33 13.26
N SER A 160 4.40 -18.17 12.01
CA SER A 160 3.54 -18.32 10.84
C SER A 160 4.02 -19.49 9.98
N GLN A 161 3.07 -20.21 9.40
CA GLN A 161 3.31 -21.32 8.50
C GLN A 161 2.41 -21.17 7.27
N ASN A 162 3.03 -20.88 6.14
CA ASN A 162 2.44 -21.00 4.81
C ASN A 162 3.24 -22.02 4.00
N LYS A 163 3.79 -21.69 2.83
CA LYS A 163 4.77 -22.58 2.14
C LYS A 163 6.02 -22.78 3.00
N TYR A 164 6.48 -21.74 3.68
CA TYR A 164 7.64 -21.74 4.57
C TYR A 164 7.27 -21.29 5.98
N ASN A 165 8.15 -21.54 6.94
CA ASN A 165 8.01 -21.07 8.32
C ASN A 165 8.55 -19.64 8.45
N GLY A 166 7.87 -18.81 9.26
CA GLY A 166 8.30 -17.49 9.65
C GLY A 166 8.11 -17.27 11.15
N SER A 167 9.01 -16.52 11.77
CA SER A 167 8.95 -16.21 13.20
C SER A 167 9.21 -14.74 13.45
N SER A 168 8.50 -14.15 14.43
CA SER A 168 8.74 -12.78 14.86
C SER A 168 8.54 -12.59 16.35
N ALA A 169 9.25 -11.60 16.91
CA ALA A 169 9.08 -11.15 18.28
C ALA A 169 9.03 -9.62 18.34
N SER A 170 8.26 -9.08 19.29
CA SER A 170 8.24 -7.64 19.56
C SER A 170 8.10 -7.34 21.05
N PHE A 171 8.64 -6.19 21.43
CA PHE A 171 8.57 -5.62 22.77
C PHE A 171 8.15 -4.15 22.67
N SER A 172 7.09 -3.77 23.37
CA SER A 172 6.62 -2.39 23.44
C SER A 172 6.54 -1.93 24.88
N THR A 173 6.96 -0.71 25.15
CA THR A 173 6.86 -0.12 26.48
C THR A 173 6.47 1.34 26.42
N ASN A 174 5.69 1.77 27.42
CA ASN A 174 5.30 3.16 27.63
C ASN A 174 5.55 3.51 29.09
N TYR A 175 6.41 4.48 29.34
CA TYR A 175 6.73 5.01 30.64
C TYR A 175 6.32 6.47 30.73
N ARG A 176 5.77 6.88 31.87
CA ARG A 176 5.54 8.29 32.18
C ARG A 176 5.85 8.57 33.62
N LYS A 177 6.52 9.68 33.84
CA LYS A 177 6.73 10.27 35.18
C LYS A 177 6.70 11.78 35.03
N ASP A 178 5.78 12.42 35.74
CA ASP A 178 5.61 13.90 35.73
C ASP A 178 5.52 14.47 34.30
N LYS A 179 6.52 15.25 33.90
CA LYS A 179 6.63 15.94 32.61
C LYS A 179 7.22 15.06 31.50
N LEU A 180 7.87 13.95 31.83
CA LEU A 180 8.56 13.09 30.88
C LEU A 180 7.70 11.90 30.49
N GLY A 181 7.54 11.69 29.18
CA GLY A 181 6.95 10.50 28.58
C GLY A 181 7.96 9.80 27.67
N ILE A 182 8.04 8.47 27.77
CA ILE A 182 8.89 7.62 26.92
C ILE A 182 8.00 6.54 26.33
N SER A 183 8.03 6.36 25.01
CA SER A 183 7.40 5.23 24.33
C SER A 183 8.43 4.58 23.42
N ALA A 184 8.62 3.28 23.55
CA ALA A 184 9.54 2.52 22.73
C ALA A 184 8.88 1.23 22.21
N ASN A 185 9.27 0.84 21.01
CA ASN A 185 8.96 -0.46 20.42
C ASN A 185 10.22 -0.99 19.77
N LEU A 186 10.49 -2.27 19.95
CA LEU A 186 11.53 -3.03 19.26
C LEU A 186 10.89 -4.29 18.70
N TYR A 187 11.19 -4.64 17.46
CA TYR A 187 10.70 -5.85 16.83
C TYR A 187 11.74 -6.43 15.87
N GLY A 188 11.63 -7.73 15.63
CA GLY A 188 12.45 -8.43 14.65
C GLY A 188 11.87 -9.79 14.31
N GLY A 189 12.33 -10.33 13.19
CA GLY A 189 11.86 -11.63 12.73
C GLY A 189 12.48 -12.04 11.41
N GLU A 190 12.01 -13.18 10.94
CA GLU A 190 12.37 -13.73 9.64
C GLU A 190 11.15 -14.38 8.99
N ASN A 191 11.09 -14.33 7.68
CA ASN A 191 10.10 -15.01 6.85
C ASN A 191 10.67 -15.29 5.45
N ILE A 192 10.03 -16.17 4.71
CA ILE A 192 10.31 -16.41 3.30
C ILE A 192 9.05 -16.10 2.52
N ASP A 193 9.11 -15.06 1.68
CA ASP A 193 8.05 -14.73 0.73
C ASP A 193 8.21 -15.62 -0.50
N ALA A 194 7.26 -16.52 -0.71
CA ALA A 194 7.29 -17.47 -1.81
C ALA A 194 6.20 -17.17 -2.83
N GLN A 195 6.51 -17.36 -4.11
CA GLN A 195 5.57 -17.17 -5.20
C GLN A 195 5.74 -18.25 -6.24
N HIS A 196 4.63 -18.71 -6.82
CA HIS A 196 4.65 -19.42 -8.11
C HIS A 196 4.17 -18.47 -9.19
N TYR A 197 5.02 -18.24 -10.17
CA TYR A 197 4.85 -17.20 -11.17
C TYR A 197 4.73 -17.81 -12.58
N VAL A 198 3.75 -17.34 -13.35
CA VAL A 198 3.58 -17.67 -14.77
C VAL A 198 3.43 -16.36 -15.53
N LEU A 199 4.27 -16.15 -16.52
CA LEU A 199 4.19 -15.03 -17.46
C LEU A 199 4.08 -15.58 -18.88
N ARG A 200 3.06 -15.17 -19.63
CA ARG A 200 2.92 -15.47 -21.06
C ARG A 200 2.73 -14.18 -21.82
N ASN A 201 3.52 -13.99 -22.84
CA ASN A 201 3.38 -12.84 -23.72
C ASN A 201 3.73 -13.22 -25.15
N GLY A 202 3.12 -12.57 -26.13
CA GLY A 202 3.40 -12.90 -27.52
C GLY A 202 2.32 -12.44 -28.49
N ASN A 203 2.42 -13.01 -29.69
CA ASN A 203 1.43 -12.93 -30.77
C ASN A 203 1.57 -14.19 -31.66
N ASP A 204 0.94 -14.18 -32.84
CA ASP A 204 1.00 -15.31 -33.79
C ASP A 204 2.40 -15.57 -34.34
N SER A 205 3.30 -14.56 -34.34
CA SER A 205 4.67 -14.70 -34.89
C SER A 205 5.65 -15.24 -33.85
N SER A 206 5.52 -14.81 -32.59
CA SER A 206 6.42 -15.21 -31.51
C SER A 206 5.74 -15.14 -30.16
N SER A 207 6.10 -16.05 -29.27
CA SER A 207 5.58 -16.07 -27.90
C SER A 207 6.64 -16.54 -26.91
N ASN A 208 6.49 -16.09 -25.66
CA ASN A 208 7.31 -16.51 -24.54
C ASN A 208 6.39 -16.92 -23.38
N GLU A 209 6.64 -18.08 -22.80
CA GLU A 209 6.04 -18.53 -21.55
C GLU A 209 7.15 -18.79 -20.54
N SER A 210 7.09 -18.09 -19.39
CA SER A 210 8.00 -18.26 -18.26
C SER A 210 7.22 -18.80 -17.08
N THR A 211 7.64 -19.92 -16.49
CA THR A 211 6.99 -20.50 -15.31
C THR A 211 8.02 -20.95 -14.29
N GLY A 212 7.74 -20.75 -13.01
CA GLY A 212 8.62 -21.20 -11.94
C GLY A 212 8.34 -20.56 -10.59
N ASN A 213 9.34 -20.58 -9.73
CA ASN A 213 9.23 -20.12 -8.35
C ASN A 213 10.15 -18.93 -8.07
N ILE A 214 9.64 -18.08 -7.20
CA ILE A 214 10.37 -16.97 -6.58
C ILE A 214 10.33 -17.22 -5.09
N ASP A 215 11.48 -17.33 -4.45
CA ASP A 215 11.60 -17.51 -3.01
C ASP A 215 12.52 -16.39 -2.49
N ASP A 216 11.98 -15.54 -1.60
CA ASP A 216 12.67 -14.37 -1.06
C ASP A 216 12.77 -14.44 0.47
N PRO A 217 13.87 -15.04 1.00
CA PRO A 217 14.15 -15.06 2.43
C PRO A 217 14.47 -13.66 2.95
N ASN A 218 13.77 -13.22 3.97
CA ASN A 218 13.87 -11.89 4.53
C ASN A 218 14.06 -11.92 6.05
N GLN A 219 15.04 -11.18 6.55
CA GLN A 219 15.28 -10.91 7.98
C GLN A 219 15.14 -9.41 8.22
N TYR A 220 14.46 -9.07 9.30
CA TYR A 220 14.24 -7.68 9.65
C TYR A 220 14.39 -7.42 11.14
N ILE A 221 14.87 -6.22 11.47
CA ILE A 221 14.86 -5.66 12.80
C ILE A 221 14.52 -4.18 12.72
N GLY A 222 13.72 -3.70 13.66
CA GLY A 222 13.34 -2.30 13.69
C GLY A 222 12.75 -1.87 15.00
N GLY A 223 12.51 -0.57 15.11
CA GLY A 223 11.88 0.00 16.28
C GLY A 223 11.75 1.50 16.23
N TYR A 224 11.09 2.04 17.24
CA TYR A 224 11.03 3.47 17.47
C TYR A 224 11.26 3.81 18.94
N LEU A 225 11.77 5.02 19.16
CA LEU A 225 11.86 5.66 20.46
C LEU A 225 11.22 7.05 20.36
N ASN A 226 10.19 7.31 21.18
CA ASN A 226 9.58 8.62 21.29
C ASN A 226 9.80 9.15 22.73
N LEU A 227 10.36 10.34 22.82
CA LEU A 227 10.55 11.10 24.05
C LEU A 227 9.65 12.33 23.97
N ASP A 228 8.74 12.50 24.91
CA ASP A 228 7.96 13.73 25.04
C ASP A 228 8.24 14.40 26.38
N TYR A 229 8.49 15.70 26.34
CA TYR A 229 8.76 16.48 27.53
C TYR A 229 7.88 17.73 27.56
N GLN A 230 7.09 17.85 28.62
CA GLN A 230 6.24 19.02 28.84
C GLN A 230 7.08 20.17 29.42
N LEU A 231 7.49 21.11 28.56
CA LEU A 231 8.29 22.27 28.97
C LEU A 231 7.51 23.17 29.93
N THR A 232 6.26 23.54 29.53
CA THR A 232 5.31 24.29 30.34
C THR A 232 3.92 23.70 30.26
N GLU A 233 2.92 24.21 30.96
CA GLU A 233 1.52 23.78 30.82
C GLU A 233 0.98 23.98 29.39
N LYS A 234 1.54 24.92 28.64
CA LYS A 234 1.14 25.29 27.29
C LYS A 234 2.05 24.72 26.21
N SER A 235 3.28 24.33 26.53
CA SER A 235 4.26 23.91 25.52
C SER A 235 4.81 22.51 25.77
N ASN A 236 5.05 21.79 24.68
CA ASN A 236 5.58 20.45 24.66
C ASN A 236 6.66 20.31 23.58
N LEU A 237 7.75 19.63 23.93
CA LEU A 237 8.81 19.24 23.01
C LEU A 237 8.80 17.72 22.88
N ALA A 238 8.91 17.19 21.67
CA ALA A 238 8.99 15.77 21.49
C ALA A 238 10.04 15.42 20.42
N LEU A 239 10.84 14.39 20.73
CA LEU A 239 11.82 13.80 19.83
C LEU A 239 11.35 12.39 19.49
N SER A 240 11.31 12.05 18.20
CA SER A 240 11.09 10.66 17.77
C SER A 240 12.23 10.20 16.89
N TRP A 241 12.70 9.00 17.15
CA TRP A 241 13.66 8.27 16.33
C TRP A 241 13.04 6.97 15.88
N ASN A 242 13.12 6.69 14.57
CA ASN A 242 12.73 5.41 13.97
C ASN A 242 13.93 4.83 13.22
N SER A 243 14.15 3.54 13.37
CA SER A 243 15.19 2.80 12.68
C SER A 243 14.67 1.44 12.25
N ASN A 244 14.93 1.07 10.99
CA ASN A 244 14.61 -0.24 10.44
C ASN A 244 15.77 -0.72 9.58
N ALA A 245 16.06 -2.01 9.66
CA ALA A 245 16.98 -2.71 8.79
C ALA A 245 16.30 -3.99 8.27
N ASN A 246 16.33 -4.18 6.96
CA ASN A 246 15.89 -5.40 6.31
C ASN A 246 17.05 -6.00 5.52
N LYS A 247 17.12 -7.32 5.49
CA LYS A 247 18.08 -8.09 4.71
C LYS A 247 17.33 -9.21 4.01
N SER A 248 17.26 -9.14 2.68
CA SER A 248 16.95 -10.25 1.80
C SER A 248 18.25 -10.94 1.41
N TYR A 249 18.33 -12.25 1.54
CA TYR A 249 19.56 -13.00 1.31
C TYR A 249 19.27 -14.28 0.54
N ASN A 250 20.05 -14.56 -0.51
CA ASN A 250 19.82 -15.70 -1.39
C ASN A 250 18.40 -15.74 -1.93
N SER A 251 17.81 -14.57 -2.25
CA SER A 251 16.55 -14.53 -2.96
C SER A 251 16.75 -15.14 -4.35
N THR A 252 15.85 -16.04 -4.73
CA THR A 252 15.98 -16.79 -5.99
C THR A 252 14.76 -16.61 -6.87
N VAL A 253 15.00 -16.38 -8.16
CA VAL A 253 13.99 -16.43 -9.22
C VAL A 253 14.40 -17.52 -10.20
N ASN A 254 13.72 -18.67 -10.17
CA ASN A 254 13.99 -19.81 -11.02
C ASN A 254 12.83 -20.00 -11.99
N LEU A 255 13.05 -19.67 -13.27
CA LEU A 255 12.04 -19.74 -14.31
C LEU A 255 12.49 -20.63 -15.46
N PHE A 256 11.62 -21.52 -15.90
CA PHE A 256 11.73 -22.23 -17.15
C PHE A 256 10.98 -21.45 -18.24
N ASN A 257 11.65 -21.17 -19.34
CA ASN A 257 11.13 -20.35 -20.43
C ASN A 257 10.95 -21.24 -21.69
N THR A 258 9.75 -21.20 -22.25
CA THR A 258 9.40 -21.80 -23.54
C THR A 258 9.21 -20.66 -24.54
N ILE A 259 10.07 -20.62 -25.56
CA ILE A 259 10.11 -19.54 -26.56
C ILE A 259 9.72 -20.17 -27.89
N ARG A 260 8.65 -19.66 -28.51
CA ARG A 260 8.18 -20.12 -29.83
C ARG A 260 8.32 -18.99 -30.84
N SER A 261 8.84 -19.32 -32.00
CA SER A 261 8.94 -18.40 -33.14
C SER A 261 8.47 -19.10 -34.42
N PHE A 262 7.72 -18.37 -35.26
CA PHE A 262 7.23 -18.90 -36.53
C PHE A 262 8.32 -18.77 -37.61
N ASP A 263 8.78 -19.89 -38.13
CA ASP A 263 9.73 -19.95 -39.23
C ASP A 263 8.98 -19.89 -40.57
N LYS A 264 9.16 -18.79 -41.30
CA LYS A 264 8.48 -18.56 -42.59
C LYS A 264 8.97 -19.49 -43.70
N LYS A 265 10.20 -20.06 -43.61
CA LYS A 265 10.74 -20.99 -44.62
C LYS A 265 10.09 -22.34 -44.46
N THR A 266 10.01 -22.87 -43.25
CA THR A 266 9.45 -24.21 -42.98
C THR A 266 7.94 -24.17 -42.72
N GLN A 267 7.32 -22.97 -42.63
CA GLN A 267 5.91 -22.77 -42.30
C GLN A 267 5.51 -23.50 -40.99
N SER A 268 6.43 -23.53 -40.03
CA SER A 268 6.28 -24.23 -38.76
C SER A 268 6.81 -23.42 -37.59
N TYR A 269 6.39 -23.73 -36.38
CA TYR A 269 6.96 -23.12 -35.18
C TYR A 269 8.22 -23.84 -34.75
N ILE A 270 9.25 -23.06 -34.44
CA ILE A 270 10.45 -23.50 -33.74
C ILE A 270 10.24 -23.21 -32.26
N THR A 271 10.61 -24.15 -31.41
CA THR A 271 10.54 -23.99 -29.96
C THR A 271 11.93 -24.11 -29.36
N ASN A 272 12.33 -23.08 -28.63
CA ASN A 272 13.58 -23.01 -27.87
C ASN A 272 13.25 -22.95 -26.38
N TYR A 273 14.15 -23.48 -25.57
CA TYR A 273 13.98 -23.53 -24.12
C TYR A 273 15.17 -22.87 -23.43
N THR A 274 14.91 -22.12 -22.36
CA THR A 274 15.95 -21.54 -21.50
C THR A 274 15.54 -21.63 -20.05
N ASN A 275 16.53 -21.66 -19.15
CA ASN A 275 16.33 -21.50 -17.72
C ASN A 275 16.91 -20.16 -17.26
N SER A 276 16.11 -19.34 -16.60
CA SER A 276 16.56 -18.15 -15.87
C SER A 276 16.79 -18.52 -14.40
N ARG A 277 18.02 -18.30 -13.92
CA ARG A 277 18.46 -18.56 -12.54
C ARG A 277 18.98 -17.23 -11.98
N ASN A 278 18.11 -16.48 -11.32
CA ASN A 278 18.47 -15.19 -10.78
C ASN A 278 18.64 -15.31 -9.27
N ASN A 279 19.71 -14.74 -8.76
CA ASN A 279 19.98 -14.60 -7.34
C ASN A 279 20.04 -13.12 -6.97
N GLU A 280 19.45 -12.76 -5.84
CA GLU A 280 19.48 -11.41 -5.31
C GLU A 280 19.86 -11.41 -3.83
N ASP A 281 20.79 -10.52 -3.46
CA ASP A 281 21.06 -10.12 -2.10
C ASP A 281 20.77 -8.63 -1.95
N ALA A 282 19.90 -8.27 -1.00
CA ALA A 282 19.55 -6.88 -0.74
C ALA A 282 19.64 -6.55 0.75
N ARG A 283 20.05 -5.31 1.05
CA ARG A 283 20.03 -4.76 2.43
C ARG A 283 19.49 -3.35 2.37
N SER A 284 18.54 -3.04 3.24
CA SER A 284 18.04 -1.68 3.37
C SER A 284 18.10 -1.19 4.82
N TYR A 285 18.37 0.10 4.98
CA TYR A 285 18.43 0.79 6.25
C TYR A 285 17.63 2.08 6.14
N ASN A 286 16.67 2.26 7.02
CA ASN A 286 15.84 3.45 7.07
C ASN A 286 15.94 4.07 8.46
N ASN A 287 16.57 5.22 8.58
CA ASN A 287 16.75 5.95 9.83
C ASN A 287 16.12 7.32 9.74
N SER A 288 15.38 7.72 10.76
CA SER A 288 14.79 9.06 10.80
C SER A 288 14.70 9.61 12.21
N VAL A 289 14.93 10.92 12.28
CA VAL A 289 14.80 11.69 13.51
C VAL A 289 13.83 12.84 13.24
N ASN A 290 12.88 13.06 14.16
CA ASN A 290 11.94 14.16 14.09
C ASN A 290 11.93 14.91 15.44
N LEU A 291 12.05 16.23 15.39
CA LEU A 291 11.88 17.12 16.52
C LEU A 291 10.60 17.89 16.33
N ASN A 292 9.72 17.90 17.32
CA ASN A 292 8.45 18.59 17.26
C ASN A 292 8.25 19.50 18.48
N TYR A 293 7.78 20.70 18.23
CA TYR A 293 7.38 21.67 19.23
C TYR A 293 5.90 22.03 19.06
N GLU A 294 5.12 21.90 20.15
CA GLU A 294 3.72 22.34 20.19
C GLU A 294 3.56 23.43 21.25
N LEU A 295 2.94 24.54 20.88
CA LEU A 295 2.56 25.62 21.79
C LEU A 295 1.06 25.90 21.70
N LYS A 296 0.33 25.74 22.80
CA LYS A 296 -1.04 26.23 22.94
C LYS A 296 -1.03 27.71 23.16
N THR A 297 -1.65 28.50 22.29
CA THR A 297 -1.63 29.94 22.32
C THR A 297 -2.76 30.54 23.15
N ASP A 298 -3.89 29.81 23.28
CA ASP A 298 -5.04 30.22 24.06
C ASP A 298 -5.77 29.02 24.73
N SER A 299 -6.87 29.33 25.43
CA SER A 299 -7.77 28.36 26.08
C SER A 299 -8.83 27.74 25.13
N LEU A 300 -9.03 28.31 23.95
CA LEU A 300 -9.98 27.85 22.94
C LEU A 300 -9.43 26.66 22.13
N GLY A 301 -8.14 26.34 22.29
CA GLY A 301 -7.45 25.25 21.60
C GLY A 301 -6.72 25.70 20.35
N SER A 302 -6.42 27.01 20.24
CA SER A 302 -5.49 27.52 19.23
C SER A 302 -4.08 27.06 19.56
N LYS A 303 -3.29 26.75 18.50
CA LYS A 303 -1.95 26.20 18.69
C LYS A 303 -1.03 26.44 17.51
N LEU A 304 0.26 26.56 17.84
CA LEU A 304 1.38 26.52 16.91
C LEU A 304 2.06 25.16 17.00
N ASN A 305 2.29 24.53 15.86
CA ASN A 305 3.15 23.35 15.75
C ASN A 305 4.34 23.68 14.84
N ALA A 306 5.54 23.32 15.25
CA ALA A 306 6.73 23.37 14.40
C ALA A 306 7.42 22.03 14.44
N ASN A 307 7.88 21.57 13.29
CA ASN A 307 8.58 20.30 13.15
C ASN A 307 9.80 20.43 12.26
N ALA A 308 10.90 19.76 12.63
CA ALA A 308 12.08 19.54 11.80
C ALA A 308 12.39 18.05 11.77
N ALA A 309 12.75 17.53 10.60
CA ALA A 309 13.02 16.13 10.42
C ALA A 309 14.19 15.88 9.47
N TYR A 310 14.92 14.81 9.77
CA TYR A 310 15.95 14.26 8.91
C TYR A 310 15.69 12.78 8.63
N LEU A 311 15.86 12.36 7.38
CA LEU A 311 15.77 10.98 6.93
C LEU A 311 17.06 10.59 6.19
N ASN A 312 17.58 9.41 6.49
CA ASN A 312 18.56 8.71 5.70
C ASN A 312 18.03 7.30 5.37
N TYR A 313 17.86 7.04 4.08
CA TYR A 313 17.54 5.72 3.53
C TYR A 313 18.72 5.23 2.70
N ARG A 314 19.10 3.97 2.87
CA ARG A 314 20.14 3.31 2.09
C ARG A 314 19.66 1.93 1.69
N ARG A 315 19.77 1.58 0.43
CA ARG A 315 19.59 0.23 -0.11
C ARG A 315 20.81 -0.17 -0.90
N PHE A 316 21.27 -1.38 -0.69
CA PHE A 316 22.33 -2.02 -1.45
C PHE A 316 21.75 -3.33 -1.96
N GLN A 317 21.72 -3.50 -3.27
CA GLN A 317 21.19 -4.68 -3.92
C GLN A 317 22.20 -5.17 -4.94
N PHE A 318 22.52 -6.45 -4.85
CA PHE A 318 23.33 -7.16 -5.84
C PHE A 318 22.45 -8.23 -6.48
N THR A 319 22.43 -8.30 -7.82
CA THR A 319 21.73 -9.35 -8.56
C THR A 319 22.70 -10.04 -9.52
N ASN A 320 22.60 -11.37 -9.56
CA ASN A 320 23.31 -12.22 -10.53
C ASN A 320 22.24 -12.98 -11.31
N ASN A 321 22.06 -12.62 -12.58
CA ASN A 321 21.04 -13.20 -13.45
C ASN A 321 21.74 -14.08 -14.49
N LYS A 322 21.46 -15.38 -14.47
CA LYS A 322 22.03 -16.36 -15.39
C LYS A 322 20.96 -16.96 -16.29
N THR A 323 21.23 -17.00 -17.58
CA THR A 323 20.39 -17.69 -18.56
C THR A 323 21.14 -18.90 -19.13
N TYR A 324 20.57 -20.07 -18.99
CA TYR A 324 21.05 -21.32 -19.55
C TYR A 324 20.18 -21.73 -20.73
N LEU A 325 20.79 -22.22 -21.81
CA LEU A 325 20.07 -23.02 -22.80
C LEU A 325 19.51 -24.26 -22.11
N SER A 326 18.38 -24.76 -22.57
CA SER A 326 17.71 -25.89 -21.91
C SER A 326 17.09 -26.84 -22.94
N ASP A 327 16.87 -28.08 -22.54
CA ASP A 327 16.00 -29.03 -23.26
C ASP A 327 14.53 -28.83 -22.90
N ALA A 328 13.65 -29.57 -23.55
CA ALA A 328 12.20 -29.55 -23.28
C ALA A 328 11.82 -30.05 -21.86
N ASN A 329 12.72 -30.73 -21.17
CA ASN A 329 12.52 -31.23 -19.80
C ASN A 329 13.00 -30.22 -18.73
N GLY A 330 13.58 -29.07 -19.14
CA GLY A 330 14.10 -28.07 -18.24
C GLY A 330 15.49 -28.36 -17.68
N THR A 331 16.25 -29.29 -18.30
CA THR A 331 17.64 -29.55 -17.90
C THR A 331 18.55 -28.40 -18.32
N ASP A 332 19.33 -27.84 -17.37
CA ASP A 332 20.29 -26.78 -17.66
C ASP A 332 21.39 -27.30 -18.62
N GLY A 333 21.52 -26.66 -19.77
CA GLY A 333 22.59 -26.86 -20.74
C GLY A 333 23.68 -25.79 -20.61
N LEU A 334 24.11 -25.23 -21.74
CA LEU A 334 25.17 -24.22 -21.80
C LEU A 334 24.71 -22.91 -21.18
N LEU A 335 25.58 -22.27 -20.39
CA LEU A 335 25.39 -20.91 -19.90
C LEU A 335 25.47 -19.92 -21.09
N SER A 336 24.38 -19.29 -21.42
CA SER A 336 24.28 -18.37 -22.57
C SER A 336 24.61 -16.94 -22.19
N GLN A 337 24.18 -16.50 -20.98
CA GLN A 337 24.34 -15.13 -20.52
C GLN A 337 24.45 -15.04 -19.00
N THR A 338 25.30 -14.13 -18.53
CA THR A 338 25.30 -13.66 -17.13
C THR A 338 25.13 -12.14 -17.11
N ILE A 339 24.27 -11.62 -16.22
CA ILE A 339 24.14 -10.20 -15.96
C ILE A 339 24.30 -9.96 -14.46
N ASP A 340 25.38 -9.29 -14.11
CA ASP A 340 25.66 -8.88 -12.73
C ASP A 340 25.32 -7.40 -12.56
N GLN A 341 24.52 -7.08 -11.54
CA GLN A 341 24.11 -5.71 -11.25
C GLN A 341 24.40 -5.37 -9.79
N ASN A 342 25.04 -4.24 -9.56
CA ASN A 342 25.18 -3.62 -8.25
C ASN A 342 24.34 -2.33 -8.25
N LEU A 343 23.33 -2.27 -7.39
CA LEU A 343 22.24 -1.27 -7.43
C LEU A 343 22.15 -0.53 -6.09
N PRO A 344 23.12 0.31 -5.71
CA PRO A 344 23.01 1.12 -4.51
C PRO A 344 22.04 2.26 -4.71
N GLN A 345 21.28 2.59 -3.63
CA GLN A 345 20.45 3.77 -3.56
C GLN A 345 20.62 4.44 -2.20
N ILE A 346 20.96 5.72 -2.21
CA ILE A 346 21.09 6.52 -0.99
C ILE A 346 20.19 7.74 -1.10
N ILE A 347 19.28 7.91 -0.13
CA ILE A 347 18.36 9.04 -0.09
C ILE A 347 18.54 9.79 1.23
N ASN A 348 18.83 11.07 1.13
CA ASN A 348 18.90 11.98 2.25
C ASN A 348 17.79 13.03 2.11
N ASN A 349 17.00 13.24 3.15
CA ASN A 349 15.98 14.28 3.17
C ASN A 349 16.08 15.10 4.45
N PHE A 350 16.02 16.41 4.29
CA PHE A 350 15.80 17.37 5.35
C PHE A 350 14.47 18.10 5.11
N SER A 351 13.63 18.21 6.14
CA SER A 351 12.30 18.80 6.01
C SER A 351 11.86 19.56 7.25
N GLY A 352 11.02 20.55 7.03
CA GLY A 352 10.44 21.35 8.08
C GLY A 352 8.96 21.69 7.80
N THR A 353 8.15 21.81 8.85
CA THR A 353 6.78 22.32 8.78
C THR A 353 6.49 23.28 9.92
N VAL A 354 5.67 24.29 9.64
CA VAL A 354 5.11 25.18 10.65
C VAL A 354 3.62 25.33 10.37
N ASP A 355 2.78 25.04 11.38
CA ASP A 355 1.33 25.09 11.27
C ASP A 355 0.76 25.92 12.43
N TYR A 356 -0.07 26.89 12.13
CA TYR A 356 -0.80 27.69 13.11
C TYR A 356 -2.31 27.49 12.93
N ILE A 357 -2.97 27.12 14.01
CA ILE A 357 -4.42 26.95 14.07
C ILE A 357 -4.98 27.96 15.07
N GLN A 358 -5.80 28.88 14.57
CA GLN A 358 -6.54 29.85 15.39
C GLN A 358 -8.00 29.43 15.48
N LYS A 359 -8.48 29.24 16.71
CA LYS A 359 -9.91 29.01 17.00
C LYS A 359 -10.54 30.23 17.61
N PHE A 360 -11.72 30.57 17.14
CA PHE A 360 -12.51 31.70 17.64
C PHE A 360 -13.74 31.22 18.41
N LYS A 361 -14.25 32.05 19.32
CA LYS A 361 -15.43 31.72 20.17
C LYS A 361 -16.71 31.43 19.38
N ASN A 362 -16.81 31.92 18.13
CA ASN A 362 -17.97 31.76 17.26
C ASN A 362 -17.90 30.50 16.37
N ASP A 363 -17.17 29.44 16.80
CA ASP A 363 -16.97 28.19 16.05
C ASP A 363 -16.32 28.38 14.68
N PHE A 364 -15.54 29.43 14.52
CA PHE A 364 -14.72 29.69 13.35
C PHE A 364 -13.27 29.28 13.62
N THR A 365 -12.67 28.55 12.69
CA THR A 365 -11.27 28.12 12.78
C THR A 365 -10.53 28.51 11.51
N VAL A 366 -9.37 29.11 11.67
CA VAL A 366 -8.41 29.41 10.60
C VAL A 366 -7.17 28.54 10.84
N ALA A 367 -6.76 27.79 9.82
CA ALA A 367 -5.49 27.09 9.85
C ALA A 367 -4.61 27.56 8.68
N ILE A 368 -3.39 27.95 8.98
CA ILE A 368 -2.37 28.34 8.01
C ILE A 368 -1.10 27.58 8.31
N GLY A 369 -0.41 27.13 7.28
CA GLY A 369 0.86 26.43 7.48
C GLY A 369 1.70 26.40 6.23
N GLY A 370 2.96 26.04 6.43
CA GLY A 370 3.93 25.87 5.36
C GLY A 370 4.86 24.70 5.60
N ASN A 371 5.41 24.17 4.54
CA ASN A 371 6.43 23.13 4.59
C ASN A 371 7.55 23.37 3.59
N PHE A 372 8.69 22.82 3.93
CA PHE A 372 9.87 22.74 3.10
C PHE A 372 10.41 21.31 3.12
N ASN A 373 10.80 20.77 1.95
CA ASN A 373 11.49 19.49 1.82
C ASN A 373 12.65 19.63 0.84
N LYS A 374 13.82 19.18 1.25
CA LYS A 374 15.01 19.06 0.39
C LYS A 374 15.46 17.60 0.38
N THR A 375 15.48 17.00 -0.78
CA THR A 375 15.85 15.58 -0.98
C THR A 375 16.97 15.47 -1.99
N LYS A 376 17.97 14.65 -1.67
CA LYS A 376 18.96 14.19 -2.61
C LYS A 376 18.92 12.66 -2.66
N THR A 377 18.81 12.12 -3.87
CA THR A 377 18.90 10.69 -4.18
C THR A 377 20.14 10.45 -5.00
N ASP A 378 20.90 9.41 -4.64
CA ASP A 378 22.17 9.05 -5.26
C ASP A 378 22.14 7.55 -5.56
N ASN A 379 22.30 7.18 -6.85
CA ASN A 379 22.26 5.81 -7.36
C ASN A 379 23.46 5.60 -8.28
N ASP A 380 24.52 4.99 -7.78
CA ASP A 380 25.74 4.65 -8.56
C ASP A 380 25.67 3.18 -8.96
N THR A 381 24.99 2.90 -10.06
CA THR A 381 24.72 1.54 -10.53
C THR A 381 25.81 1.01 -11.44
N GLN A 382 26.09 -0.30 -11.34
CA GLN A 382 27.03 -1.00 -12.20
C GLN A 382 26.35 -2.22 -12.79
N ASN A 383 26.45 -2.36 -14.12
CA ASN A 383 25.93 -3.52 -14.84
C ASN A 383 27.09 -4.14 -15.65
N ILE A 384 27.26 -5.45 -15.49
CA ILE A 384 28.22 -6.24 -16.24
C ILE A 384 27.43 -7.32 -16.97
N THR A 385 27.49 -7.32 -18.30
CA THR A 385 26.83 -8.33 -19.12
C THR A 385 27.88 -9.16 -19.83
N ASP A 386 27.85 -10.47 -19.60
CA ASP A 386 28.69 -11.47 -20.27
C ASP A 386 27.77 -12.39 -21.08
N VAL A 387 27.91 -12.35 -22.39
CA VAL A 387 27.22 -13.20 -23.35
C VAL A 387 28.21 -14.14 -24.01
N SER A 388 27.97 -15.43 -23.95
CA SER A 388 28.82 -16.45 -24.53
C SER A 388 29.21 -16.11 -25.98
N GLY A 389 30.51 -16.00 -26.23
CA GLY A 389 31.07 -15.67 -27.52
C GLY A 389 31.04 -14.18 -27.93
N LYS A 390 30.81 -13.28 -26.99
CA LYS A 390 30.88 -11.82 -27.18
C LYS A 390 31.81 -11.19 -26.15
N ASP A 391 32.23 -9.95 -26.41
CA ASP A 391 32.97 -9.17 -25.43
C ASP A 391 32.07 -8.82 -24.23
N ILE A 392 32.65 -8.77 -23.03
CA ILE A 392 31.97 -8.39 -21.82
C ILE A 392 31.60 -6.91 -21.91
N GLU A 393 30.32 -6.60 -21.74
CA GLU A 393 29.81 -5.24 -21.71
C GLU A 393 29.76 -4.73 -20.27
N PHE A 394 30.38 -3.57 -20.04
CA PHE A 394 30.31 -2.84 -18.78
C PHE A 394 29.54 -1.54 -18.97
N ALA A 395 28.39 -1.41 -18.28
CA ALA A 395 27.49 -0.27 -18.40
C ALA A 395 27.18 0.36 -17.00
N PRO A 396 28.11 1.16 -16.44
CA PRO A 396 27.88 1.90 -15.23
C PRO A 396 26.91 3.06 -15.49
N ASN A 397 26.12 3.46 -14.47
CA ASN A 397 25.31 4.67 -14.53
C ASN A 397 25.20 5.32 -13.15
N HIS A 398 25.70 6.54 -13.02
CA HIS A 398 25.53 7.35 -11.82
C HIS A 398 24.37 8.33 -12.01
N PHE A 399 23.25 8.05 -11.34
CA PHE A 399 22.05 8.87 -11.40
C PHE A 399 21.84 9.62 -10.08
N ILE A 400 21.91 10.95 -10.13
CA ILE A 400 21.64 11.84 -8.99
C ILE A 400 20.35 12.60 -9.25
N TYR A 401 19.48 12.68 -8.24
CA TYR A 401 18.25 13.45 -8.30
C TYR A 401 18.10 14.34 -7.06
N ASP A 402 18.13 15.64 -7.28
CA ASP A 402 17.92 16.68 -6.28
C ASP A 402 16.51 17.27 -6.43
N GLU A 403 15.76 17.38 -5.32
CA GLU A 403 14.40 17.93 -5.32
C GLU A 403 14.18 18.86 -4.12
N ASN A 404 13.61 20.01 -4.41
CA ASN A 404 13.14 20.96 -3.40
C ASN A 404 11.64 21.18 -3.57
N ILE A 405 10.88 21.06 -2.47
CA ILE A 405 9.43 21.26 -2.45
C ILE A 405 9.12 22.31 -1.39
N TYR A 406 8.37 23.33 -1.78
CA TYR A 406 7.83 24.37 -0.89
C TYR A 406 6.32 24.32 -0.97
N GLY A 407 5.65 24.30 0.16
CA GLY A 407 4.19 24.29 0.21
C GLY A 407 3.67 25.28 1.23
N ALA A 408 2.56 25.93 0.91
CA ALA A 408 1.80 26.74 1.84
C ALA A 408 0.32 26.43 1.72
N TYR A 409 -0.43 26.45 2.82
CA TYR A 409 -1.87 26.23 2.80
C TYR A 409 -2.63 27.19 3.70
N LEU A 410 -3.88 27.43 3.33
CA LEU A 410 -4.88 28.12 4.13
C LEU A 410 -6.15 27.28 4.18
N THR A 411 -6.72 27.11 5.37
CA THR A 411 -8.00 26.42 5.58
C THR A 411 -8.89 27.25 6.50
N LEU A 412 -10.13 27.43 6.11
CA LEU A 412 -11.19 28.10 6.86
C LEU A 412 -12.28 27.09 7.18
N GLU A 413 -12.63 26.95 8.45
CA GLU A 413 -13.71 26.05 8.89
C GLU A 413 -14.69 26.83 9.75
N LYS A 414 -16.00 26.64 9.50
CA LYS A 414 -17.09 27.30 10.22
C LYS A 414 -18.21 26.31 10.52
N LYS A 415 -18.61 26.28 11.77
CA LYS A 415 -19.89 25.69 12.18
C LYS A 415 -20.94 26.83 12.12
N PHE A 416 -21.79 26.80 11.10
CA PHE A 416 -22.80 27.85 10.87
C PHE A 416 -24.01 27.66 11.78
N SER A 417 -24.32 26.40 12.13
CA SER A 417 -25.36 26.01 13.08
C SER A 417 -25.05 24.63 13.66
N ASP A 418 -25.87 24.15 14.60
CA ASP A 418 -25.72 22.77 15.11
C ASP A 418 -25.93 21.70 14.03
N LYS A 419 -26.56 22.06 12.91
CA LYS A 419 -26.83 21.16 11.79
C LYS A 419 -25.87 21.32 10.63
N PHE A 420 -25.24 22.48 10.45
CA PHE A 420 -24.47 22.77 9.23
C PHE A 420 -23.07 23.28 9.56
N SER A 421 -22.06 22.65 8.98
CA SER A 421 -20.66 23.09 9.01
C SER A 421 -20.04 22.97 7.63
N GLY A 422 -19.04 23.82 7.37
CA GLY A 422 -18.28 23.82 6.13
C GLY A 422 -16.82 24.11 6.36
N LYS A 423 -15.99 23.57 5.47
CA LYS A 423 -14.55 23.78 5.45
C LYS A 423 -14.11 24.04 4.01
N VAL A 424 -13.34 25.10 3.79
CA VAL A 424 -12.74 25.44 2.51
C VAL A 424 -11.25 25.65 2.71
N GLY A 425 -10.46 25.23 1.76
CA GLY A 425 -9.02 25.40 1.85
C GLY A 425 -8.36 25.39 0.48
N THR A 426 -7.15 25.86 0.44
CA THR A 426 -6.28 25.73 -0.72
C THR A 426 -4.86 25.50 -0.28
N ARG A 427 -4.12 24.79 -1.10
CA ARG A 427 -2.68 24.59 -0.95
C ARG A 427 -1.98 24.98 -2.22
N TYR A 428 -0.88 25.72 -2.08
CA TYR A 428 0.02 26.05 -3.18
C TYR A 428 1.34 25.36 -2.98
N GLU A 429 1.83 24.66 -4.00
CA GLU A 429 3.12 23.96 -3.98
C GLU A 429 3.99 24.33 -5.17
N ILE A 430 5.28 24.56 -4.88
CA ILE A 430 6.35 24.73 -5.83
C ILE A 430 7.27 23.52 -5.73
N THR A 431 7.63 22.93 -6.86
CA THR A 431 8.60 21.84 -6.94
C THR A 431 9.66 22.17 -7.96
N ASN A 432 10.91 22.20 -7.51
CA ASN A 432 12.09 22.35 -8.37
C ASN A 432 12.91 21.07 -8.25
N SER A 433 13.24 20.45 -9.37
CA SER A 433 14.06 19.24 -9.36
C SER A 433 15.07 19.19 -10.50
N LEU A 434 16.21 18.54 -10.23
CA LEU A 434 17.30 18.31 -11.17
C LEU A 434 17.72 16.85 -11.09
N GLY A 435 17.54 16.12 -12.19
CA GLY A 435 18.11 14.79 -12.40
C GLY A 435 19.34 14.88 -13.30
N THR A 436 20.43 14.20 -12.93
CA THR A 436 21.63 14.07 -13.74
C THR A 436 22.01 12.60 -13.88
N SER A 437 22.44 12.18 -15.09
CA SER A 437 22.84 10.81 -15.38
C SER A 437 24.08 10.82 -16.28
N ASP A 438 25.14 10.13 -15.87
CA ASP A 438 26.41 10.16 -16.56
C ASP A 438 26.40 9.39 -17.89
N ASN A 439 25.68 8.28 -17.97
CA ASN A 439 25.64 7.38 -19.13
C ASN A 439 24.39 7.49 -20.01
N ALA A 440 23.51 8.45 -19.73
CA ALA A 440 22.39 8.72 -20.62
C ALA A 440 22.86 9.40 -21.92
N ALA A 441 22.08 9.26 -23.00
CA ALA A 441 22.27 10.06 -24.21
C ALA A 441 22.33 11.56 -23.85
N PRO A 442 23.08 12.39 -24.59
CA PRO A 442 23.34 13.79 -24.20
C PRO A 442 22.09 14.60 -23.84
N GLU A 443 21.01 14.38 -24.56
CA GLU A 443 19.69 15.02 -24.34
C GLU A 443 19.04 14.57 -23.03
N TYR A 444 19.44 13.44 -22.44
CA TYR A 444 18.89 12.85 -21.23
C TYR A 444 19.80 12.94 -20.01
N ARG A 445 21.01 13.52 -20.18
CA ARG A 445 21.98 13.69 -19.08
C ARG A 445 21.53 14.65 -18.01
N LYS A 446 20.63 15.59 -18.36
CA LYS A 446 20.13 16.60 -17.44
C LYS A 446 18.62 16.77 -17.61
N ILE A 447 17.87 16.54 -16.55
CA ILE A 447 16.40 16.66 -16.51
C ILE A 447 16.06 17.70 -15.46
N GLU A 448 15.63 18.87 -15.89
CA GLU A 448 15.14 19.93 -15.00
C GLU A 448 13.62 19.99 -15.01
N ARG A 449 13.02 20.20 -13.85
CA ARG A 449 11.58 20.42 -13.71
C ARG A 449 11.31 21.52 -12.71
N ASP A 450 10.46 22.42 -13.12
CA ASP A 450 9.90 23.49 -12.29
C ASP A 450 8.40 23.54 -12.54
N TYR A 451 7.60 23.30 -11.50
CA TYR A 451 6.15 23.37 -11.62
C TYR A 451 5.47 23.86 -10.36
N HIS A 452 4.34 24.53 -10.59
CA HIS A 452 3.53 25.16 -9.55
C HIS A 452 2.13 24.54 -9.57
N ASN A 453 1.57 24.27 -8.38
CA ASN A 453 0.26 23.65 -8.27
C ASN A 453 -0.60 24.37 -7.23
N VAL A 454 -1.85 24.67 -7.62
CA VAL A 454 -2.90 25.13 -6.73
C VAL A 454 -3.88 23.99 -6.50
N LEU A 455 -4.10 23.62 -5.26
CA LEU A 455 -4.83 22.40 -4.86
C LEU A 455 -5.99 22.80 -3.93
N PRO A 456 -7.17 23.10 -4.50
CA PRO A 456 -8.35 23.46 -3.72
C PRO A 456 -8.96 22.26 -2.99
N TYR A 457 -9.61 22.58 -1.87
CA TYR A 457 -10.38 21.67 -1.03
C TYR A 457 -11.67 22.30 -0.57
N LEU A 458 -12.74 21.51 -0.53
CA LEU A 458 -14.05 21.92 -0.05
C LEU A 458 -14.73 20.75 0.68
N SER A 459 -15.35 20.98 1.83
CA SER A 459 -16.26 20.02 2.43
C SER A 459 -17.41 20.68 3.17
N PHE A 460 -18.57 20.02 3.13
CA PHE A 460 -19.77 20.38 3.87
C PHE A 460 -20.30 19.20 4.64
N ASN A 461 -20.88 19.47 5.79
CA ASN A 461 -21.57 18.46 6.59
C ASN A 461 -22.90 19.02 7.06
N TYR A 462 -23.99 18.25 6.82
CA TYR A 462 -25.34 18.62 7.20
C TYR A 462 -26.01 17.51 8.00
N ALA A 463 -26.26 17.77 9.28
CA ALA A 463 -27.05 16.90 10.15
C ALA A 463 -28.53 17.21 9.95
N ILE A 464 -29.20 16.43 9.10
CA ILE A 464 -30.65 16.57 8.84
C ILE A 464 -31.39 16.45 10.17
N ASN A 465 -31.02 15.45 10.99
CA ASN A 465 -31.49 15.26 12.37
C ASN A 465 -30.46 14.39 13.13
N ALA A 466 -30.74 14.05 14.38
CA ALA A 466 -29.85 13.24 15.24
C ALA A 466 -29.51 11.83 14.68
N LYS A 467 -30.25 11.34 13.69
CA LYS A 467 -30.04 10.00 13.09
C LYS A 467 -29.52 10.06 11.67
N ASN A 468 -29.65 11.19 10.98
CA ASN A 468 -29.36 11.33 9.54
C ASN A 468 -28.35 12.44 9.31
N ASN A 469 -27.25 12.11 8.65
CA ASN A 469 -26.18 13.03 8.32
C ASN A 469 -25.80 12.87 6.83
N VAL A 470 -25.58 14.00 6.14
CA VAL A 470 -25.08 14.05 4.77
C VAL A 470 -23.81 14.88 4.77
N SER A 471 -22.77 14.41 4.09
CA SER A 471 -21.56 15.18 3.87
C SER A 471 -21.10 15.09 2.42
N TYR A 472 -20.53 16.18 1.93
CA TYR A 472 -19.90 16.27 0.61
C TYR A 472 -18.46 16.75 0.79
N ALA A 473 -17.53 16.19 0.02
CA ALA A 473 -16.15 16.65 -0.03
C ALA A 473 -15.63 16.66 -1.47
N PHE A 474 -14.81 17.66 -1.77
CA PHE A 474 -14.02 17.79 -2.99
C PHE A 474 -12.56 18.04 -2.61
N SER A 475 -11.63 17.39 -3.34
CA SER A 475 -10.20 17.59 -3.15
C SER A 475 -9.46 17.49 -4.48
N SER A 476 -8.57 18.42 -4.73
CA SER A 476 -7.54 18.30 -5.76
C SER A 476 -6.22 17.83 -5.14
N ARG A 477 -5.61 16.82 -5.73
CA ARG A 477 -4.38 16.18 -5.26
C ARG A 477 -3.40 15.94 -6.38
N MET A 478 -2.15 15.67 -6.02
CA MET A 478 -1.09 15.36 -6.96
C MET A 478 -0.29 14.17 -6.44
N ARG A 479 0.10 13.27 -7.35
CA ARG A 479 1.06 12.19 -7.07
C ARG A 479 2.36 12.48 -7.81
N ARG A 480 3.45 12.66 -7.06
CA ARG A 480 4.81 12.69 -7.62
C ARG A 480 5.32 11.29 -7.89
N PRO A 481 6.17 11.09 -8.90
CA PRO A 481 6.88 9.82 -9.06
C PRO A 481 7.65 9.45 -7.78
N SER A 482 7.73 8.17 -7.47
CA SER A 482 8.68 7.69 -6.45
C SER A 482 10.12 7.81 -6.97
N PHE A 483 11.09 7.86 -6.07
CA PHE A 483 12.51 7.92 -6.48
C PHE A 483 12.93 6.66 -7.24
N TRP A 484 12.30 5.51 -6.94
CA TRP A 484 12.47 4.28 -7.70
C TRP A 484 11.92 4.42 -9.14
N GLU A 485 10.74 5.01 -9.33
CA GLU A 485 10.15 5.23 -10.68
C GLU A 485 11.01 6.16 -11.55
N LEU A 486 11.80 7.03 -10.94
CA LEU A 486 12.72 7.93 -11.64
C LEU A 486 14.07 7.29 -11.95
N ASN A 487 14.43 6.19 -11.27
CA ASN A 487 15.70 5.51 -11.49
C ASN A 487 15.63 4.64 -12.76
N PRO A 488 16.44 4.90 -13.82
CA PRO A 488 16.35 4.19 -15.09
C PRO A 488 16.94 2.77 -15.07
N VAL A 489 17.13 2.19 -13.90
CA VAL A 489 17.67 0.83 -13.75
C VAL A 489 16.74 -0.21 -14.35
N ARG A 490 17.32 -1.21 -14.99
CA ARG A 490 16.63 -2.36 -15.53
C ARG A 490 16.58 -3.50 -14.49
N ASN A 491 15.38 -3.95 -14.14
CA ASN A 491 15.16 -5.13 -13.32
C ASN A 491 14.81 -6.31 -14.24
N ILE A 492 15.64 -7.32 -14.26
CA ILE A 492 15.58 -8.44 -15.21
C ILE A 492 14.81 -9.60 -14.58
N LEU A 493 13.76 -10.06 -15.25
CA LEU A 493 13.05 -11.28 -14.91
C LEU A 493 13.58 -12.47 -15.72
N THR A 494 13.67 -12.28 -17.04
CA THR A 494 14.35 -13.17 -17.99
C THR A 494 15.14 -12.30 -18.98
N GLU A 495 15.94 -12.92 -19.84
CA GLU A 495 16.69 -12.20 -20.87
C GLU A 495 15.82 -11.23 -21.70
N ASP A 496 14.61 -11.65 -22.06
CA ASP A 496 13.70 -10.88 -22.93
C ASP A 496 12.57 -10.16 -22.17
N ASN A 497 12.41 -10.42 -20.87
CA ASN A 497 11.37 -9.82 -20.05
C ASN A 497 11.97 -9.03 -18.89
N TYR A 498 11.77 -7.71 -18.86
CA TYR A 498 12.33 -6.84 -17.84
C TYR A 498 11.44 -5.63 -17.54
N THR A 499 11.62 -5.03 -16.40
CA THR A 499 11.08 -3.72 -16.04
C THR A 499 12.18 -2.68 -16.13
N GLN A 500 11.90 -1.53 -16.75
CA GLN A 500 12.79 -0.39 -16.76
C GLN A 500 11.98 0.89 -16.58
N ASN A 501 12.39 1.72 -15.64
CA ASN A 501 11.66 2.92 -15.27
C ASN A 501 11.98 4.11 -16.20
N ASN A 502 11.07 5.10 -16.20
CA ASN A 502 11.18 6.30 -17.01
C ASN A 502 11.58 7.50 -16.14
N PRO A 503 12.80 8.04 -16.26
CA PRO A 503 13.21 9.23 -15.50
C PRO A 503 12.46 10.51 -15.91
N PHE A 504 11.72 10.51 -17.03
CA PHE A 504 10.96 11.64 -17.54
C PHE A 504 9.51 11.69 -17.06
N VAL A 505 9.06 10.71 -16.25
CA VAL A 505 7.69 10.67 -15.76
C VAL A 505 7.35 11.94 -14.96
N LYS A 506 6.20 12.53 -15.25
CA LYS A 506 5.67 13.75 -14.62
C LYS A 506 4.72 13.42 -13.49
N ALA A 507 4.48 14.38 -12.59
CA ALA A 507 3.46 14.24 -11.57
C ALA A 507 2.07 14.11 -12.21
N SER A 508 1.22 13.24 -11.64
CA SER A 508 -0.18 13.08 -12.02
C SER A 508 -1.10 13.85 -11.08
N SER A 509 -2.22 14.35 -11.60
CA SER A 509 -3.23 15.07 -10.81
C SER A 509 -4.48 14.23 -10.60
N THR A 510 -5.14 14.41 -9.45
CA THR A 510 -6.38 13.74 -9.12
C THR A 510 -7.41 14.73 -8.59
N TYR A 511 -8.63 14.67 -9.12
CA TYR A 511 -9.79 15.44 -8.68
C TYR A 511 -10.83 14.49 -8.13
N SER A 512 -11.13 14.56 -6.85
CA SER A 512 -12.02 13.60 -6.17
C SER A 512 -13.24 14.29 -5.58
N HIS A 513 -14.42 13.72 -5.83
CA HIS A 513 -15.70 14.10 -5.26
C HIS A 513 -16.26 12.95 -4.46
N GLU A 514 -16.81 13.23 -3.28
CA GLU A 514 -17.44 12.21 -2.44
C GLU A 514 -18.70 12.76 -1.77
N LEU A 515 -19.79 12.05 -1.90
CA LEU A 515 -21.05 12.28 -1.18
C LEU A 515 -21.28 11.10 -0.23
N THR A 516 -21.39 11.38 1.06
CA THR A 516 -21.68 10.37 2.08
C THR A 516 -23.01 10.67 2.76
N TYR A 517 -23.88 9.66 2.81
CA TYR A 517 -25.07 9.65 3.69
C TYR A 517 -24.85 8.65 4.81
N MET A 518 -25.13 9.05 6.05
CA MET A 518 -25.02 8.19 7.22
C MET A 518 -26.34 8.16 8.02
N PHE A 519 -26.81 6.95 8.34
CA PHE A 519 -28.00 6.70 9.14
C PHE A 519 -27.64 6.02 10.46
N LYS A 520 -28.08 6.61 11.59
CA LYS A 520 -27.87 6.10 12.96
C LYS A 520 -26.39 5.79 13.29
N ASN A 521 -25.43 6.46 12.63
CA ASN A 521 -23.98 6.18 12.75
C ASN A 521 -23.60 4.70 12.58
N SER A 522 -24.41 3.94 11.87
CA SER A 522 -24.25 2.49 11.68
C SER A 522 -24.41 2.06 10.23
N TYR A 523 -25.16 2.78 9.44
CA TYR A 523 -25.44 2.50 8.04
C TYR A 523 -24.95 3.69 7.20
N PHE A 524 -24.28 3.42 6.11
CA PHE A 524 -23.78 4.49 5.25
C PHE A 524 -23.92 4.13 3.77
N LEU A 525 -24.09 5.18 2.95
CA LEU A 525 -23.95 5.17 1.51
C LEU A 525 -22.87 6.18 1.15
N ILE A 526 -21.88 5.73 0.38
CA ILE A 526 -20.81 6.58 -0.15
C ILE A 526 -20.90 6.52 -1.67
N LEU A 527 -20.99 7.68 -2.31
CA LEU A 527 -20.87 7.84 -3.74
C LEU A 527 -19.60 8.63 -4.01
N SER A 528 -18.70 8.11 -4.84
CA SER A 528 -17.46 8.78 -5.18
C SER A 528 -17.21 8.83 -6.68
N HIS A 529 -16.53 9.89 -7.11
CA HIS A 529 -16.01 10.06 -8.46
C HIS A 529 -14.62 10.67 -8.37
N SER A 530 -13.64 10.03 -9.02
CA SER A 530 -12.26 10.52 -9.11
C SER A 530 -11.81 10.55 -10.56
N LEU A 531 -11.24 11.68 -10.97
CA LEU A 531 -10.62 11.88 -12.27
C LEU A 531 -9.09 11.97 -12.07
N PHE A 532 -8.37 11.04 -12.68
CA PHE A 532 -6.91 11.02 -12.72
C PHE A 532 -6.44 11.53 -14.07
N LYS A 533 -5.60 12.57 -14.05
CA LYS A 533 -4.96 13.14 -15.23
C LYS A 533 -3.49 12.75 -15.28
N ASP A 534 -3.01 12.36 -16.47
CA ASP A 534 -1.61 11.92 -16.67
C ASP A 534 -1.19 10.83 -15.68
N LYS A 535 -2.03 9.81 -15.51
CA LYS A 535 -1.81 8.77 -14.49
C LYS A 535 -0.49 8.05 -14.71
N ILE A 536 0.34 7.98 -13.66
CA ILE A 536 1.57 7.18 -13.65
C ILE A 536 1.19 5.72 -13.44
N THR A 537 1.53 4.87 -14.41
CA THR A 537 1.23 3.43 -14.35
C THR A 537 2.27 2.59 -15.08
N GLN A 538 2.18 1.29 -14.95
CA GLN A 538 3.03 0.32 -15.65
C GLN A 538 2.39 -0.10 -16.96
N VAL A 539 3.15 -0.01 -18.05
CA VAL A 539 2.73 -0.32 -19.42
C VAL A 539 3.57 -1.45 -19.99
N PRO A 540 2.99 -2.53 -20.52
CA PRO A 540 3.70 -3.64 -21.14
C PRO A 540 3.95 -3.36 -22.64
N LEU A 541 5.10 -2.80 -22.98
CA LEU A 541 5.52 -2.63 -24.37
C LEU A 541 6.09 -3.93 -24.90
N GLN A 542 5.60 -4.40 -26.04
CA GLN A 542 6.04 -5.64 -26.67
C GLN A 542 6.46 -5.40 -28.12
N ARG A 543 7.58 -6.00 -28.52
CA ARG A 543 8.05 -6.03 -29.93
C ARG A 543 8.74 -7.34 -30.25
N ASP A 544 8.82 -7.65 -31.54
CA ASP A 544 9.66 -8.74 -32.01
C ASP A 544 11.08 -8.26 -32.21
N ILE A 545 12.06 -9.01 -31.71
CA ILE A 545 13.48 -8.81 -31.90
C ILE A 545 14.08 -10.02 -32.61
N LEU A 546 15.08 -9.80 -33.44
CA LEU A 546 15.78 -10.89 -34.14
C LEU A 546 17.05 -11.24 -33.39
N LYS A 547 17.18 -12.53 -33.01
CA LYS A 547 18.39 -13.08 -32.41
C LYS A 547 18.93 -14.19 -33.28
N GLU A 548 20.28 -14.35 -33.31
CA GLU A 548 20.93 -15.44 -34.00
C GLU A 548 20.51 -16.79 -33.40
N ARG A 549 20.14 -17.74 -34.26
CA ARG A 549 19.86 -19.12 -33.85
C ARG A 549 21.15 -19.78 -33.38
N ARG A 550 21.11 -20.45 -32.24
CA ARG A 550 22.23 -21.23 -31.71
C ARG A 550 21.85 -22.69 -31.56
N ASP A 551 22.79 -23.60 -31.78
CA ASP A 551 22.65 -25.02 -31.53
C ASP A 551 22.79 -25.33 -30.03
N GLU A 552 22.63 -26.59 -29.63
CA GLU A 552 22.77 -27.07 -28.24
C GLU A 552 24.18 -26.83 -27.66
N LEU A 553 25.19 -26.63 -28.50
CA LEU A 553 26.57 -26.33 -28.12
C LEU A 553 26.84 -24.82 -28.08
N GLY A 554 25.82 -23.98 -28.39
CA GLY A 554 25.92 -22.53 -28.40
C GLY A 554 26.53 -21.92 -29.69
N ASN A 555 26.83 -22.73 -30.73
CA ASN A 555 27.33 -22.24 -31.99
C ASN A 555 26.23 -21.56 -32.81
N VAL A 556 26.60 -20.51 -33.56
CA VAL A 556 25.65 -19.84 -34.46
C VAL A 556 25.32 -20.78 -35.63
N VAL A 557 24.02 -21.01 -35.83
CA VAL A 557 23.52 -21.83 -36.96
C VAL A 557 23.50 -20.97 -38.22
N LEU A 558 24.26 -21.40 -39.23
CA LEU A 558 24.32 -20.69 -40.51
C LEU A 558 23.27 -21.27 -41.48
N ASP A 559 22.72 -20.43 -42.33
CA ASP A 559 21.90 -20.79 -43.45
C ASP A 559 22.77 -21.51 -44.50
N PRO A 560 22.46 -22.77 -44.89
CA PRO A 560 23.29 -23.54 -45.77
C PRO A 560 23.42 -22.95 -47.20
N ASP A 561 22.47 -22.13 -47.62
CA ASP A 561 22.43 -21.56 -48.96
C ASP A 561 23.20 -20.20 -49.02
N THR A 562 23.13 -19.42 -47.95
CA THR A 562 23.70 -18.05 -47.92
C THR A 562 24.93 -17.92 -47.02
N ASN A 563 25.22 -18.91 -46.20
CA ASN A 563 26.27 -18.91 -45.15
C ASN A 563 26.17 -17.74 -44.18
N LEU A 564 24.93 -17.16 -44.01
CA LEU A 564 24.65 -16.10 -43.07
C LEU A 564 23.99 -16.68 -41.81
N PRO A 565 24.14 -16.03 -40.62
CA PRO A 565 23.43 -16.44 -39.42
C PRO A 565 21.90 -16.48 -39.62
N ILE A 566 21.30 -17.63 -39.30
CA ILE A 566 19.83 -17.73 -39.23
C ILE A 566 19.40 -16.93 -38.01
N LYS A 567 18.37 -16.09 -38.19
CA LYS A 567 17.80 -15.28 -37.12
C LYS A 567 16.36 -15.69 -36.84
N ASP A 568 16.07 -15.99 -35.58
CA ASP A 568 14.73 -16.26 -35.09
C ASP A 568 14.12 -15.01 -34.48
N SER A 569 12.79 -14.93 -34.53
CA SER A 569 12.03 -13.84 -33.93
C SER A 569 11.72 -14.20 -32.48
N TYR A 570 12.13 -13.34 -31.55
CA TYR A 570 11.86 -13.46 -30.11
C TYR A 570 10.96 -12.34 -29.68
N LYS A 571 10.07 -12.60 -28.70
CA LYS A 571 9.21 -11.58 -28.13
C LYS A 571 9.92 -10.91 -26.96
N GLN A 572 10.22 -9.62 -27.12
CA GLN A 572 10.70 -8.78 -26.03
C GLN A 572 9.53 -8.10 -25.34
N LEU A 573 9.42 -8.26 -24.02
CA LEU A 573 8.45 -7.56 -23.17
C LEU A 573 9.20 -6.62 -22.23
N ARG A 574 8.88 -5.33 -22.32
CA ARG A 574 9.37 -4.29 -21.43
C ARG A 574 8.21 -3.70 -20.65
N TYR A 575 8.21 -3.87 -19.35
CA TYR A 575 7.34 -3.11 -18.48
C TYR A 575 7.97 -1.75 -18.18
N ILE A 576 7.29 -0.66 -18.56
CA ILE A 576 7.73 0.71 -18.27
C ILE A 576 6.72 1.42 -17.37
N ARG A 577 7.22 2.12 -16.35
CA ARG A 577 6.37 3.04 -15.57
C ARG A 577 6.47 4.43 -16.15
N THR A 578 5.33 4.96 -16.61
CA THR A 578 5.24 6.25 -17.27
C THR A 578 3.86 6.88 -17.10
N ASN A 579 3.71 8.14 -17.52
CA ASN A 579 2.38 8.73 -17.66
C ASN A 579 1.64 8.04 -18.83
N PHE A 580 0.44 7.51 -18.53
CA PHE A 580 -0.31 6.70 -19.47
C PHE A 580 -1.80 7.10 -19.49
N GLY A 581 -2.07 8.27 -20.05
CA GLY A 581 -3.42 8.78 -20.24
C GLY A 581 -4.18 9.10 -18.96
N ASP A 582 -5.50 9.12 -19.10
CA ASP A 582 -6.45 9.49 -18.05
C ASP A 582 -7.21 8.27 -17.53
N LYS A 583 -7.67 8.36 -16.28
CA LYS A 583 -8.56 7.36 -15.68
C LYS A 583 -9.68 8.04 -14.93
N GLN A 584 -10.89 7.48 -15.02
CA GLN A 584 -12.02 7.84 -14.16
C GLN A 584 -12.42 6.64 -13.30
N GLU A 585 -12.65 6.89 -12.04
CA GLU A 585 -13.18 5.91 -11.09
C GLU A 585 -14.47 6.44 -10.50
N MET A 586 -15.54 5.66 -10.59
CA MET A 586 -16.84 5.95 -9.99
C MET A 586 -17.18 4.81 -9.05
N SER A 587 -17.64 5.09 -7.86
CA SER A 587 -18.10 4.04 -6.95
C SER A 587 -19.36 4.40 -6.19
N ALA A 588 -20.17 3.39 -5.89
CA ALA A 588 -21.29 3.46 -4.98
C ALA A 588 -21.14 2.33 -3.96
N MET A 589 -21.04 2.68 -2.68
CA MET A 589 -20.83 1.72 -1.60
C MET A 589 -21.87 1.87 -0.52
N VAL A 590 -22.50 0.76 -0.13
CA VAL A 590 -23.37 0.66 1.05
C VAL A 590 -22.65 -0.14 2.11
N GLY A 591 -22.69 0.34 3.35
CA GLY A 591 -22.04 -0.36 4.46
C GLY A 591 -22.86 -0.35 5.75
N ILE A 592 -22.58 -1.35 6.57
CA ILE A 592 -23.17 -1.55 7.90
C ILE A 592 -22.04 -1.78 8.90
N GLN A 593 -21.99 -0.94 9.94
CA GLN A 593 -21.12 -1.13 11.10
C GLN A 593 -21.96 -1.17 12.35
N LYS A 594 -22.21 -2.36 12.87
CA LYS A 594 -23.11 -2.51 14.01
C LYS A 594 -22.78 -3.70 14.87
N THR A 595 -23.12 -3.58 16.15
CA THR A 595 -23.02 -4.66 17.12
C THR A 595 -24.44 -5.18 17.41
N PHE A 596 -24.62 -6.50 17.36
CA PHE A 596 -25.88 -7.21 17.52
C PHE A 596 -25.85 -8.13 18.75
N PHE A 597 -27.03 -8.60 19.17
CA PHE A 597 -27.20 -9.63 20.19
C PHE A 597 -26.42 -9.34 21.49
N ASN A 598 -26.65 -8.17 22.12
CA ASN A 598 -25.97 -7.77 23.36
C ASN A 598 -24.42 -7.88 23.25
N GLN A 599 -23.86 -7.43 22.14
CA GLN A 599 -22.42 -7.46 21.83
C GLN A 599 -21.83 -8.88 21.58
N TYR A 600 -22.64 -9.87 21.23
CA TYR A 600 -22.12 -11.17 20.80
C TYR A 600 -21.60 -11.15 19.36
N LEU A 601 -22.18 -10.35 18.47
CA LEU A 601 -21.73 -10.18 17.10
C LEU A 601 -21.39 -8.71 16.83
N THR A 602 -20.16 -8.41 16.49
CA THR A 602 -19.75 -7.14 15.87
C THR A 602 -19.53 -7.38 14.38
N MET A 603 -20.34 -6.71 13.56
CA MET A 603 -20.35 -6.87 12.11
C MET A 603 -19.92 -5.58 11.41
N ASN A 604 -19.01 -5.70 10.47
CA ASN A 604 -18.69 -4.71 9.47
C ASN A 604 -18.92 -5.35 8.08
N PHE A 605 -19.90 -4.86 7.35
CA PHE A 605 -20.26 -5.38 6.03
C PHE A 605 -20.33 -4.23 5.05
N ASN A 606 -19.64 -4.37 3.89
CA ASN A 606 -19.63 -3.42 2.81
C ASN A 606 -19.93 -4.14 1.50
N VAL A 607 -20.78 -3.53 0.69
CA VAL A 607 -20.97 -3.94 -0.72
C VAL A 607 -20.91 -2.69 -1.59
N GLY A 608 -20.15 -2.77 -2.68
CA GLY A 608 -19.93 -1.65 -3.58
C GLY A 608 -19.96 -2.07 -5.04
N LEU A 609 -20.34 -1.11 -5.88
CA LEU A 609 -20.14 -1.14 -7.33
C LEU A 609 -19.05 -0.13 -7.65
N GLN A 610 -18.06 -0.55 -8.44
CA GLN A 610 -16.99 0.31 -8.92
C GLN A 610 -16.92 0.25 -10.44
N ARG A 611 -16.93 1.41 -11.09
CA ARG A 611 -16.72 1.56 -12.53
C ARG A 611 -15.39 2.26 -12.77
N ASN A 612 -14.52 1.60 -13.52
CA ASN A 612 -13.25 2.13 -14.00
C ASN A 612 -13.38 2.42 -15.50
N VAL A 613 -12.93 3.61 -15.93
CA VAL A 613 -12.82 3.99 -17.33
C VAL A 613 -11.38 4.44 -17.56
N ASN A 614 -10.64 3.70 -18.37
CA ASN A 614 -9.26 4.01 -18.74
C ASN A 614 -9.23 4.57 -20.16
N ASP A 615 -8.31 5.50 -20.40
CA ASP A 615 -8.06 6.09 -21.72
C ASP A 615 -6.56 6.36 -21.87
N GLY A 616 -5.81 5.32 -22.23
CA GLY A 616 -4.37 5.35 -22.39
C GLY A 616 -3.91 4.67 -23.68
N SER A 617 -2.86 5.22 -24.29
CA SER A 617 -2.21 4.68 -25.49
C SER A 617 -0.72 5.02 -25.49
N LEU A 618 0.13 4.07 -25.82
CA LEU A 618 1.58 4.26 -25.89
C LEU A 618 2.18 3.39 -27.01
N SER A 619 2.95 4.01 -27.91
CA SER A 619 3.63 3.34 -29.02
C SER A 619 5.13 3.66 -29.09
N VAL A 620 5.58 4.66 -28.35
CA VAL A 620 7.00 5.07 -28.31
C VAL A 620 7.51 4.97 -26.89
N ASP A 621 8.64 4.30 -26.73
CA ASP A 621 9.33 4.28 -25.46
C ASP A 621 9.87 5.68 -25.14
N PRO A 622 9.40 6.33 -24.06
CA PRO A 622 9.81 7.70 -23.74
C PRO A 622 11.25 7.82 -23.26
N THR A 623 11.95 6.71 -23.06
CA THR A 623 13.36 6.72 -22.60
C THR A 623 14.37 6.46 -23.69
N SER A 624 14.01 5.71 -24.73
CA SER A 624 14.90 5.36 -25.84
C SER A 624 14.46 5.94 -27.20
N GLY A 625 13.19 6.39 -27.30
CA GLY A 625 12.58 6.77 -28.57
C GLY A 625 12.22 5.58 -29.47
N ASP A 626 12.44 4.35 -29.02
CA ASP A 626 12.10 3.15 -29.79
C ASP A 626 10.61 3.05 -30.05
N VAL A 627 10.25 2.68 -31.28
CA VAL A 627 8.87 2.44 -31.67
C VAL A 627 8.48 1.00 -31.37
N PHE A 628 7.34 0.85 -30.70
CA PHE A 628 6.71 -0.42 -30.39
C PHE A 628 5.32 -0.50 -31.07
N PRO A 629 4.79 -1.70 -31.32
CA PRO A 629 3.36 -1.88 -31.56
C PRO A 629 2.56 -1.20 -30.44
N THR A 630 1.57 -0.40 -30.84
CA THR A 630 0.79 0.41 -29.88
C THR A 630 0.14 -0.47 -28.81
N TYR A 631 0.38 -0.13 -27.56
CA TYR A 631 -0.38 -0.65 -26.43
C TYR A 631 -1.53 0.31 -26.11
N GLU A 632 -2.75 -0.21 -26.10
CA GLU A 632 -3.94 0.56 -25.78
C GLU A 632 -4.68 0.00 -24.58
N ASN A 633 -5.10 0.86 -23.68
CA ASN A 633 -6.04 0.54 -22.61
C ASN A 633 -7.16 1.59 -22.61
N LYS A 634 -8.09 1.44 -23.56
CA LYS A 634 -9.26 2.31 -23.77
C LYS A 634 -10.54 1.53 -23.46
N VAL A 635 -10.65 1.04 -22.24
CA VAL A 635 -11.73 0.15 -21.82
C VAL A 635 -12.39 0.62 -20.54
N SER A 636 -13.66 0.23 -20.39
CA SER A 636 -14.38 0.42 -19.13
C SER A 636 -14.82 -0.91 -18.55
N SER A 637 -14.75 -1.03 -17.24
CA SER A 637 -15.28 -2.17 -16.50
C SER A 637 -16.12 -1.73 -15.31
N THR A 638 -17.10 -2.55 -14.97
CA THR A 638 -17.86 -2.39 -13.73
C THR A 638 -17.70 -3.66 -12.91
N SER A 639 -17.31 -3.53 -11.66
CA SER A 639 -17.03 -4.65 -10.76
C SER A 639 -17.79 -4.50 -9.45
N ILE A 640 -18.09 -5.65 -8.82
CA ILE A 640 -18.69 -5.73 -7.48
C ILE A 640 -17.56 -5.95 -6.49
N LEU A 641 -17.63 -5.24 -5.36
CA LEU A 641 -16.78 -5.46 -4.19
C LEU A 641 -17.67 -5.87 -3.03
N ILE A 642 -17.32 -6.97 -2.35
CA ILE A 642 -17.98 -7.41 -1.12
C ILE A 642 -16.91 -7.59 -0.05
N GLN A 643 -17.14 -7.01 1.11
CA GLN A 643 -16.25 -7.18 2.25
C GLN A 643 -17.06 -7.35 3.52
N THR A 644 -16.72 -8.35 4.33
CA THR A 644 -17.30 -8.49 5.66
C THR A 644 -16.25 -8.89 6.67
N ASN A 645 -16.26 -8.22 7.82
CA ASN A 645 -15.40 -8.51 8.96
C ASN A 645 -16.29 -8.70 10.19
N ASN A 646 -16.33 -9.92 10.69
CA ASN A 646 -17.20 -10.30 11.77
C ASN A 646 -16.40 -10.79 12.97
N THR A 647 -16.75 -10.32 14.15
CA THR A 647 -16.22 -10.84 15.40
C THR A 647 -17.38 -11.36 16.27
N ILE A 648 -17.31 -12.64 16.58
CA ILE A 648 -18.28 -13.36 17.39
C ILE A 648 -17.67 -13.61 18.76
N ARG A 649 -18.29 -13.11 19.81
CA ARG A 649 -17.95 -13.42 21.19
C ARG A 649 -18.55 -14.76 21.56
N LEU A 650 -17.75 -15.75 21.94
CA LEU A 650 -18.20 -17.11 22.20
C LEU A 650 -18.64 -17.34 23.66
N ASP A 651 -18.20 -16.47 24.59
CA ASP A 651 -18.50 -16.62 26.03
C ASP A 651 -18.98 -15.32 26.70
N LYS A 652 -19.72 -15.44 27.80
CA LYS A 652 -20.20 -14.31 28.61
C LYS A 652 -19.05 -13.53 29.27
N LYS A 653 -17.93 -14.20 29.60
CA LYS A 653 -16.75 -13.59 30.24
C LYS A 653 -15.92 -12.74 29.27
N LYS A 654 -16.25 -12.70 27.98
CA LYS A 654 -15.51 -11.97 26.92
C LYS A 654 -14.05 -12.43 26.81
N THR A 655 -13.82 -13.73 26.93
CA THR A 655 -12.49 -14.31 26.87
C THR A 655 -12.24 -15.09 25.58
N TRP A 656 -13.26 -15.58 24.90
CA TRP A 656 -13.16 -16.27 23.63
C TRP A 656 -13.83 -15.47 22.51
N PHE A 657 -13.13 -15.37 21.38
CA PHE A 657 -13.62 -14.68 20.18
C PHE A 657 -13.32 -15.51 18.94
N LEU A 658 -14.26 -15.53 18.02
CA LEU A 658 -14.13 -16.06 16.66
C LEU A 658 -14.21 -14.88 15.68
N GLY A 659 -13.21 -14.74 14.82
CA GLY A 659 -13.19 -13.80 13.70
C GLY A 659 -13.48 -14.53 12.39
N ILE A 660 -14.31 -13.93 11.53
CA ILE A 660 -14.59 -14.41 10.17
C ILE A 660 -14.52 -13.19 9.25
N ASN A 661 -13.52 -13.14 8.39
CA ASN A 661 -13.31 -12.07 7.43
C ASN A 661 -13.42 -12.65 6.01
N TYR A 662 -14.21 -12.01 5.18
CA TYR A 662 -14.37 -12.40 3.78
C TYR A 662 -14.26 -11.17 2.89
N PHE A 663 -13.55 -11.33 1.80
CA PHE A 663 -13.32 -10.33 0.78
C PHE A 663 -13.55 -10.96 -0.59
N TYR A 664 -14.24 -10.23 -1.47
CA TYR A 664 -14.46 -10.58 -2.87
C TYR A 664 -14.41 -9.30 -3.72
N VAL A 665 -13.67 -9.37 -4.80
CA VAL A 665 -13.70 -8.38 -5.89
C VAL A 665 -13.95 -9.14 -7.19
N ASP A 666 -14.97 -8.72 -7.92
CA ASP A 666 -15.24 -9.20 -9.27
C ASP A 666 -14.15 -8.74 -10.25
N LYS A 667 -14.06 -9.40 -11.39
CA LYS A 667 -13.13 -9.04 -12.45
C LYS A 667 -13.19 -7.55 -12.79
N GLN A 668 -12.04 -6.94 -12.97
CA GLN A 668 -11.95 -5.50 -13.23
C GLN A 668 -10.79 -5.17 -14.16
N GLN A 669 -11.02 -4.14 -15.00
CA GLN A 669 -9.96 -3.59 -15.83
C GLN A 669 -8.99 -2.77 -14.98
N ILE A 670 -7.74 -3.16 -15.02
CA ILE A 670 -6.61 -2.42 -14.47
C ILE A 670 -5.69 -1.98 -15.62
N GLU A 671 -4.60 -1.31 -15.30
CA GLU A 671 -3.68 -0.77 -16.32
C GLU A 671 -2.97 -1.85 -17.15
N LEU A 672 -2.76 -3.03 -16.57
CA LEU A 672 -2.07 -4.16 -17.21
C LEU A 672 -3.01 -5.12 -17.95
N GLY A 673 -4.31 -4.87 -17.94
CA GLY A 673 -5.32 -5.74 -18.55
C GLY A 673 -6.49 -6.03 -17.60
N MET A 674 -7.16 -7.15 -17.80
CA MET A 674 -8.28 -7.62 -17.00
C MET A 674 -7.77 -8.45 -15.82
N LEU A 675 -7.85 -7.91 -14.60
CA LEU A 675 -7.67 -8.69 -13.38
C LEU A 675 -8.89 -9.60 -13.19
N LYS A 676 -8.68 -10.90 -13.01
CA LYS A 676 -9.75 -11.86 -12.69
C LYS A 676 -10.30 -11.64 -11.28
N ASP A 677 -11.43 -12.25 -10.99
CA ASP A 677 -12.04 -12.20 -9.67
C ASP A 677 -11.06 -12.70 -8.58
N LEU A 678 -11.07 -11.98 -7.47
CA LEU A 678 -10.17 -12.24 -6.35
C LEU A 678 -10.99 -12.35 -5.06
N MET A 679 -10.74 -13.40 -4.25
CA MET A 679 -11.40 -13.56 -2.97
C MET A 679 -10.47 -14.15 -1.91
N SER A 680 -10.78 -13.89 -0.64
CA SER A 680 -10.13 -14.52 0.51
C SER A 680 -11.14 -14.73 1.64
N LEU A 681 -11.00 -15.85 2.35
CA LEU A 681 -11.69 -16.14 3.60
C LEU A 681 -10.66 -16.39 4.69
N ASP A 682 -10.68 -15.55 5.73
CA ASP A 682 -9.82 -15.69 6.89
C ASP A 682 -10.67 -16.04 8.12
N ILE A 683 -10.16 -16.96 8.96
CA ILE A 683 -10.79 -17.39 10.21
C ILE A 683 -9.79 -17.23 11.34
N SER A 684 -10.22 -16.64 12.46
CA SER A 684 -9.37 -16.49 13.63
C SER A 684 -10.06 -16.93 14.90
N ILE A 685 -9.31 -17.56 15.81
CA ILE A 685 -9.75 -17.88 17.18
C ILE A 685 -8.80 -17.21 18.16
N LYS A 686 -9.37 -16.55 19.16
CA LYS A 686 -8.62 -15.83 20.15
C LYS A 686 -9.11 -16.14 21.57
N LYS A 687 -8.14 -16.34 22.49
CA LYS A 687 -8.37 -16.53 23.94
C LYS A 687 -7.63 -15.48 24.73
N ASN A 688 -8.34 -14.73 25.54
CA ASN A 688 -7.78 -13.86 26.59
C ASN A 688 -7.79 -14.60 27.93
N TRP A 689 -6.62 -14.65 28.61
CA TRP A 689 -6.45 -15.27 29.92
C TRP A 689 -5.57 -14.38 30.80
N ASN A 690 -6.18 -13.65 31.72
CA ASN A 690 -5.53 -12.62 32.52
C ASN A 690 -4.76 -11.62 31.65
N ASP A 691 -3.46 -11.53 31.81
CA ASP A 691 -2.56 -10.65 31.04
C ASP A 691 -2.06 -11.30 29.73
N TRP A 692 -2.42 -12.57 29.49
CA TRP A 692 -2.05 -13.31 28.29
C TRP A 692 -3.14 -13.29 27.24
N THR A 693 -2.73 -13.29 25.99
CA THR A 693 -3.60 -13.50 24.85
C THR A 693 -2.97 -14.51 23.90
N PHE A 694 -3.76 -15.52 23.52
CA PHE A 694 -3.40 -16.51 22.52
C PHE A 694 -4.29 -16.30 21.32
N ALA A 695 -3.73 -16.27 20.11
CA ALA A 695 -4.49 -16.15 18.87
C ALA A 695 -3.95 -17.11 17.81
N LEU A 696 -4.88 -17.74 17.09
CA LEU A 696 -4.63 -18.53 15.89
C LEU A 696 -5.41 -17.86 14.75
N ASN A 697 -4.69 -17.41 13.72
CA ASN A 697 -5.25 -16.87 12.48
C ASN A 697 -5.01 -17.89 11.37
N LEU A 698 -6.04 -18.21 10.60
CA LEU A 698 -6.00 -19.01 9.39
C LEU A 698 -6.36 -18.08 8.23
N GLU A 699 -5.43 -17.90 7.30
CA GLU A 699 -5.51 -16.96 6.18
C GLU A 699 -5.80 -17.73 4.89
N ASP A 700 -6.60 -17.13 4.01
CA ASP A 700 -7.00 -17.67 2.70
C ASP A 700 -7.37 -19.17 2.76
N VAL A 701 -8.28 -19.53 3.68
CA VAL A 701 -8.67 -20.94 3.94
C VAL A 701 -9.15 -21.65 2.66
N LEU A 702 -9.76 -20.90 1.74
CA LEU A 702 -10.27 -21.42 0.45
C LEU A 702 -9.18 -21.54 -0.63
N ARG A 703 -7.99 -20.97 -0.42
CA ARG A 703 -6.90 -20.85 -1.41
C ARG A 703 -7.36 -20.22 -2.72
N THR A 704 -7.96 -19.07 -2.62
CA THR A 704 -8.57 -18.35 -3.76
C THR A 704 -7.96 -16.97 -3.98
N ASN A 705 -7.01 -16.56 -3.12
CA ASN A 705 -6.30 -15.29 -3.25
C ASN A 705 -5.08 -15.46 -4.18
N ILE A 706 -5.37 -15.68 -5.47
CA ILE A 706 -4.37 -15.84 -6.54
C ILE A 706 -4.60 -14.73 -7.56
N VAL A 707 -3.57 -13.94 -7.85
CA VAL A 707 -3.64 -12.84 -8.82
C VAL A 707 -3.48 -13.38 -10.23
N GLU A 708 -4.49 -13.18 -11.09
CA GLU A 708 -4.43 -13.48 -12.52
C GLU A 708 -4.84 -12.23 -13.32
N ILE A 709 -4.00 -11.85 -14.28
CA ILE A 709 -4.22 -10.71 -15.17
C ILE A 709 -4.08 -11.22 -16.61
N GLU A 710 -5.03 -10.84 -17.47
CA GLU A 710 -4.98 -11.15 -18.89
C GLU A 710 -5.24 -9.90 -19.73
N ASP A 711 -4.50 -9.75 -20.81
CA ASP A 711 -4.66 -8.66 -21.77
C ASP A 711 -4.53 -9.19 -23.19
N SER A 712 -5.32 -8.63 -24.11
CA SER A 712 -5.26 -8.92 -25.54
C SER A 712 -5.46 -7.62 -26.31
N GLN A 713 -4.49 -7.31 -27.16
CA GLN A 713 -4.44 -6.10 -27.95
C GLN A 713 -4.97 -6.33 -29.38
N ALA A 714 -5.53 -5.30 -29.99
CA ALA A 714 -6.03 -5.36 -31.38
C ALA A 714 -4.94 -5.72 -32.41
N ASN A 715 -3.67 -5.45 -32.09
CA ASN A 715 -2.51 -5.81 -32.93
C ASN A 715 -2.08 -7.30 -32.77
N GLY A 716 -2.85 -8.13 -32.05
CA GLY A 716 -2.58 -9.54 -31.82
C GLY A 716 -1.63 -9.83 -30.64
N ASN A 717 -1.02 -8.81 -30.04
CA ASN A 717 -0.20 -9.02 -28.83
C ASN A 717 -1.11 -9.38 -27.64
N TYR A 718 -0.66 -10.34 -26.84
CA TYR A 718 -1.30 -10.71 -25.58
C TYR A 718 -0.29 -10.70 -24.42
N ASN A 719 -0.80 -10.54 -23.22
CA ASN A 719 -0.04 -10.66 -21.98
C ASN A 719 -0.91 -11.36 -20.92
N TYR A 720 -0.33 -12.35 -20.24
CA TYR A 720 -0.96 -13.09 -19.15
C TYR A 720 0.02 -13.22 -18.00
N VAL A 721 -0.41 -12.87 -16.82
CA VAL A 721 0.36 -13.01 -15.58
C VAL A 721 -0.48 -13.76 -14.56
N LYS A 722 0.11 -14.80 -13.97
CA LYS A 722 -0.45 -15.49 -12.80
C LYS A 722 0.59 -15.47 -11.68
N ASN A 723 0.17 -15.02 -10.51
CA ASN A 723 1.02 -14.97 -9.32
C ASN A 723 0.28 -15.60 -8.13
N ASP A 724 0.67 -16.81 -7.74
CA ASP A 724 0.26 -17.48 -6.52
C ASP A 724 1.29 -17.20 -5.43
N GLN A 725 0.96 -16.32 -4.48
CA GLN A 725 1.84 -15.89 -3.39
C GLN A 725 1.79 -16.84 -2.18
N TYR A 726 1.19 -18.01 -2.31
CA TYR A 726 0.99 -18.97 -1.22
C TYR A 726 0.38 -18.34 0.04
N ASN A 727 -0.63 -17.46 -0.15
CA ASN A 727 -1.30 -16.73 0.93
C ASN A 727 -2.01 -17.62 1.94
N ARG A 728 -2.33 -18.87 1.55
CA ARG A 728 -2.93 -19.84 2.48
C ARG A 728 -1.94 -20.24 3.54
N GLY A 729 -2.29 -19.96 4.81
CA GLY A 729 -1.41 -20.25 5.93
C GLY A 729 -2.09 -20.13 7.28
N GLY A 730 -1.30 -20.30 8.33
CA GLY A 730 -1.74 -20.12 9.71
C GLY A 730 -0.68 -19.42 10.56
N THR A 731 -1.11 -18.50 11.40
CA THR A 731 -0.25 -17.77 12.34
C THR A 731 -0.72 -17.99 13.77
N PHE A 732 0.14 -18.57 14.61
CA PHE A 732 -0.07 -18.65 16.06
C PHE A 732 0.71 -17.56 16.77
N SER A 733 0.10 -16.90 17.75
CA SER A 733 0.77 -15.86 18.52
C SER A 733 0.42 -15.86 19.99
N ILE A 734 1.37 -15.44 20.80
CA ILE A 734 1.27 -15.27 22.25
C ILE A 734 1.64 -13.82 22.57
N THR A 735 0.78 -13.11 23.29
CA THR A 735 1.04 -11.75 23.78
C THR A 735 0.89 -11.72 25.30
N TYR A 736 1.89 -11.15 25.98
CA TYR A 736 1.86 -10.86 27.42
C TYR A 736 1.81 -9.35 27.64
N ASN A 737 0.84 -8.86 28.40
CA ASN A 737 0.67 -7.45 28.75
C ASN A 737 1.10 -7.24 30.21
N PHE A 738 1.90 -6.21 30.48
CA PHE A 738 2.40 -5.91 31.82
C PHE A 738 2.15 -4.45 32.20
N GLY A 739 2.12 -4.21 33.52
CA GLY A 739 2.01 -2.88 34.09
C GLY A 739 0.62 -2.26 34.04
N ASN A 740 0.49 -0.99 34.38
CA ASN A 740 -0.79 -0.30 34.50
C ASN A 740 -1.32 0.13 33.12
N GLN A 741 -2.39 -0.53 32.65
CA GLN A 741 -3.01 -0.27 31.36
C GLN A 741 -3.98 0.94 31.33
N LYS A 742 -4.16 1.69 32.43
CA LYS A 742 -4.98 2.91 32.44
C LYS A 742 -4.27 4.02 31.71
N VAL A 743 -4.84 4.47 30.61
CA VAL A 743 -4.19 5.35 29.64
C VAL A 743 -4.99 6.62 29.39
N LYS A 744 -4.36 7.76 29.35
CA LYS A 744 -4.87 9.03 28.91
C LYS A 744 -4.19 9.48 27.59
N LYS A 745 -4.82 10.41 26.82
CA LYS A 745 -4.47 10.84 25.46
C LYS A 745 -3.10 11.54 25.34
N MET A 746 -2.14 11.03 24.55
CA MET A 746 -0.84 11.69 24.21
C MET A 746 -0.99 12.78 23.15
N ARG A 747 -0.04 13.69 22.95
CA ARG A 747 -0.05 14.78 21.98
C ARG A 747 0.48 14.35 20.61
N ASP A 748 -0.02 14.94 19.54
CA ASP A 748 0.39 14.60 18.18
C ASP A 748 1.76 15.22 17.86
N ILE A 749 2.71 14.46 17.29
CA ILE A 749 4.01 14.92 16.82
C ILE A 749 4.01 14.93 15.29
N ASN A 750 4.18 16.02 14.51
CA ASN A 750 4.14 16.12 13.05
C ASN A 750 5.52 15.89 12.38
N GLY A 751 5.64 14.95 11.42
CA GLY A 751 6.89 14.65 10.72
C GLY A 751 6.97 15.39 9.38
N ALA A 752 7.96 16.30 9.25
CA ALA A 752 8.13 17.10 8.03
C ALA A 752 8.65 16.27 6.84
N SER A 753 9.37 15.17 7.10
CA SER A 753 9.94 14.30 6.05
C SER A 753 8.96 13.24 5.51
N ASP A 754 7.71 13.24 5.98
CA ASP A 754 6.77 12.13 5.74
C ASP A 754 6.36 11.97 4.27
N ALA A 755 6.30 13.08 3.51
CA ALA A 755 6.05 13.05 2.08
C ALA A 755 7.16 12.34 1.29
N ILE A 756 8.40 12.49 1.74
CA ILE A 756 9.56 11.96 1.03
C ILE A 756 9.71 10.46 1.25
N LYS A 757 9.45 9.98 2.47
CA LYS A 757 9.65 8.57 2.83
C LYS A 757 8.73 7.60 2.11
N SER A 758 7.51 8.00 1.73
CA SER A 758 6.64 7.16 0.90
C SER A 758 7.13 7.01 -0.54
N ARG A 759 8.11 7.83 -0.93
CA ARG A 759 8.76 7.82 -2.24
C ARG A 759 10.12 7.11 -2.22
N THR A 760 10.59 6.69 -1.03
CA THR A 760 11.78 5.84 -0.86
C THR A 760 11.37 4.39 -1.02
N ARG A 761 11.85 3.73 -2.04
CA ARG A 761 11.71 2.29 -2.22
C ARG A 761 13.00 1.75 -2.82
#